data_ebafb0c8f16b0abbb6b8b5897c30904c
#
_entry.id   ebafb0c8f16b0abbb6b8b5897c30904c
#
_cell.length_a   1.000
_cell.length_b   1.000
_cell.length_c   1.000
_cell.angle_alpha   90.00
_cell.angle_beta   90.00
_cell.angle_gamma   90.00
#
_symmetry.space_group_name_H-M   'P 1'
#
loop_
_entity.id
_entity.type
_entity.pdbx_description
1 polymer ?
#
loop_
_entity_poly.entity_id
_entity_poly.type
_entity_poly.pdbx_seq_one_letter_code
_entity_poly.pdbx_strand_id
1 'polypeptide(L)'
;MTQQEIKGNLARLLATENLVVEHKVVETASFDVDRRVLTLPIWQVSGRVYDMLVGHEVGHALFTPCEDWADATECPKSYLNICEDARIEKLMKRKFPGLNKDFYHGYQQLNQRDFFGIQETDVETLNLIDRVNLYFKIGAFHILPFDGPESDLRDAVGAAETFQETIAAAIAIYKYSKDQQQDSIPSPVSGNTDSGASKPADSMGDSEESEQAEEGDTKPQPSDNQDDAQLDTPSFERGGGETSDLDSKTDEAFNQNLKEETNNNPNSVTEYVEIDNCNLKHHIVSSDRITSICDEYWANERFTNPNDDFYQGAPDWTQCDANFRQWKRANGREVSYLAKEFEMKKAASAYARASVAKTGVLDTSKLHQYLYNEDLFKKVTVTADGKNHGLIFILDWSGSMCAQILDTYKQTLSLAIFCRKVGIPFQVLAFTQDGGFFSEDFKQSDFEGRDNTFSIPYNFFLMEFLSSEQNNRDFDTSATYLWRICSMFVFRNHYNWDEVKPCPPTQYIPTGLNLSGTPLNESLAALQTLIPSFKKKHGVEKVHISILTDGEAQWSRQWRTTEYHGETRKHVTGFGRNTMLRDRKTGRTYEMSSYRDTTHAILKYLKGRFPNCNFLGFRIGNTRDIMYTLSLIHISEPTRPRLISYAVFCLK
;
A
#
# COMPACT_ATOMS: atom_id res chain seq x y z
N MET A 1 11.33 -1.96 -12.52
CA MET A 1 11.08 -0.67 -11.84
C MET A 1 10.73 0.34 -12.91
N THR A 2 9.61 0.99 -12.78
CA THR A 2 9.25 2.12 -13.65
C THR A 2 10.15 3.31 -13.35
N GLN A 3 10.24 4.27 -14.27
CA GLN A 3 11.01 5.50 -14.05
C GLN A 3 10.52 6.25 -12.79
N GLN A 4 9.23 6.28 -12.54
CA GLN A 4 8.60 6.87 -11.36
C GLN A 4 9.03 6.18 -10.05
N GLU A 5 9.14 4.85 -10.02
CA GLU A 5 9.63 4.13 -8.84
C GLU A 5 11.09 4.48 -8.49
N ILE A 6 11.94 4.64 -9.53
CA ILE A 6 13.33 5.04 -9.34
C ILE A 6 13.39 6.46 -8.74
N LYS A 7 12.59 7.39 -9.28
CA LYS A 7 12.53 8.78 -8.81
C LYS A 7 11.91 8.90 -7.41
N GLY A 8 10.88 8.11 -7.12
CA GLY A 8 10.32 8.02 -5.76
C GLY A 8 11.33 7.48 -4.74
N ASN A 9 12.18 6.53 -5.11
CA ASN A 9 13.26 6.05 -4.26
C ASN A 9 14.34 7.12 -4.04
N LEU A 10 14.66 7.91 -5.06
CA LEU A 10 15.58 9.06 -4.92
C LEU A 10 15.04 10.07 -3.91
N ALA A 11 13.78 10.46 -4.01
CA ALA A 11 13.16 11.40 -3.08
C ALA A 11 13.23 10.90 -1.62
N ARG A 12 12.97 9.60 -1.38
CA ARG A 12 13.09 9.00 -0.04
C ARG A 12 14.51 8.97 0.49
N LEU A 13 15.48 8.67 -0.36
CA LEU A 13 16.90 8.67 0.03
C LEU A 13 17.36 10.09 0.42
N LEU A 14 16.91 11.10 -0.32
CA LEU A 14 17.22 12.50 -0.06
C LEU A 14 16.52 13.01 1.20
N ALA A 15 15.28 12.60 1.45
CA ALA A 15 14.53 13.03 2.62
C ALA A 15 15.13 12.52 3.95
N THR A 16 15.97 11.49 3.93
CA THR A 16 16.57 10.84 5.14
C THR A 16 15.56 10.35 6.17
N GLU A 17 14.31 10.27 5.79
CA GLU A 17 13.18 9.81 6.61
C GLU A 17 12.23 8.92 5.79
N ASN A 18 11.26 8.32 6.45
CA ASN A 18 10.29 7.44 5.80
C ASN A 18 9.19 8.24 5.08
N LEU A 19 9.59 9.00 4.06
CA LEU A 19 8.73 9.81 3.23
C LEU A 19 7.93 8.93 2.26
N VAL A 20 6.64 9.19 2.16
CA VAL A 20 5.78 8.59 1.15
C VAL A 20 5.78 9.49 -0.09
N VAL A 21 6.16 8.94 -1.24
CA VAL A 21 6.18 9.68 -2.51
C VAL A 21 5.07 9.17 -3.40
N GLU A 22 4.22 10.07 -3.88
CA GLU A 22 3.14 9.81 -4.83
C GLU A 22 3.38 10.60 -6.12
N HIS A 23 3.13 9.96 -7.26
CA HIS A 23 3.13 10.63 -8.55
C HIS A 23 1.69 10.78 -9.02
N LYS A 24 1.22 12.01 -9.13
CA LYS A 24 -0.16 12.33 -9.54
C LYS A 24 -0.16 13.29 -10.73
N VAL A 25 -1.30 13.37 -11.40
CA VAL A 25 -1.56 14.43 -12.36
C VAL A 25 -2.01 15.66 -11.56
N VAL A 26 -1.04 16.44 -11.18
CA VAL A 26 -1.21 17.73 -10.47
C VAL A 26 -0.32 18.76 -11.16
N GLU A 27 -0.68 20.01 -11.08
CA GLU A 27 0.08 21.09 -11.73
C GLU A 27 1.40 21.40 -11.00
N THR A 28 1.39 21.28 -9.67
CA THR A 28 2.53 21.59 -8.80
C THR A 28 2.78 20.44 -7.82
N ALA A 29 4.03 20.32 -7.36
CA ALA A 29 4.35 19.41 -6.26
C ALA A 29 3.79 19.95 -4.95
N SER A 30 3.40 19.06 -4.04
CA SER A 30 2.91 19.42 -2.71
C SER A 30 3.38 18.42 -1.66
N PHE A 31 3.59 18.90 -0.45
CA PHE A 31 4.01 18.09 0.67
C PHE A 31 3.00 18.15 1.82
N ASP A 32 2.34 17.02 2.10
CA ASP A 32 1.47 16.86 3.26
C ASP A 32 2.33 16.53 4.49
N VAL A 33 2.44 17.48 5.40
CA VAL A 33 3.30 17.39 6.59
C VAL A 33 2.75 16.40 7.61
N ASP A 34 1.43 16.34 7.78
CA ASP A 34 0.77 15.46 8.76
C ASP A 34 0.88 13.99 8.35
N ARG A 35 0.66 13.73 7.06
CA ARG A 35 0.73 12.38 6.48
C ARG A 35 2.13 12.00 6.02
N ARG A 36 3.06 12.96 5.95
CA ARG A 36 4.41 12.81 5.40
C ARG A 36 4.39 12.27 3.96
N VAL A 37 3.50 12.84 3.14
CA VAL A 37 3.31 12.45 1.73
C VAL A 37 3.80 13.58 0.83
N LEU A 38 4.79 13.30 0.00
CA LEU A 38 5.27 14.18 -1.07
C LEU A 38 4.54 13.78 -2.36
N THR A 39 3.69 14.66 -2.87
CA THR A 39 3.02 14.49 -4.16
C THR A 39 3.86 15.19 -5.23
N LEU A 40 4.30 14.43 -6.22
CA LEU A 40 5.09 14.93 -7.35
C LEU A 40 4.25 14.86 -8.62
N PRO A 41 4.28 15.89 -9.47
CA PRO A 41 3.75 15.86 -10.82
C PRO A 41 4.45 14.80 -11.67
N ILE A 42 3.77 14.35 -12.72
CA ILE A 42 4.37 13.46 -13.72
C ILE A 42 4.99 14.32 -14.80
N TRP A 43 6.24 14.77 -14.60
CA TRP A 43 6.95 15.61 -15.57
C TRP A 43 7.47 14.80 -16.76
N GLN A 44 7.34 15.37 -17.96
CA GLN A 44 7.90 14.85 -19.22
C GLN A 44 9.25 15.47 -19.55
N VAL A 45 10.14 15.49 -18.58
CA VAL A 45 11.46 16.11 -18.70
C VAL A 45 12.59 15.05 -18.69
N SER A 46 13.80 15.47 -19.04
CA SER A 46 14.98 14.59 -19.00
C SER A 46 15.26 14.09 -17.58
N GLY A 47 15.93 12.92 -17.46
CA GLY A 47 16.20 12.32 -16.17
C GLY A 47 16.95 13.23 -15.19
N ARG A 48 17.85 14.12 -15.66
CA ARG A 48 18.60 15.06 -14.81
C ARG A 48 17.76 16.25 -14.36
N VAL A 49 16.93 16.79 -15.24
CA VAL A 49 15.97 17.83 -14.86
C VAL A 49 14.99 17.27 -13.82
N TYR A 50 14.53 16.03 -14.03
CA TYR A 50 13.65 15.36 -13.07
C TYR A 50 14.33 15.19 -11.69
N ASP A 51 15.60 14.76 -11.65
CA ASP A 51 16.35 14.58 -10.39
C ASP A 51 16.58 15.89 -9.66
N MET A 52 16.82 16.97 -10.41
CA MET A 52 16.91 18.35 -9.89
C MET A 52 15.58 18.78 -9.27
N LEU A 53 14.46 18.61 -9.99
CA LEU A 53 13.13 18.99 -9.49
C LEU A 53 12.75 18.18 -8.23
N VAL A 54 13.02 16.87 -8.22
CA VAL A 54 12.82 16.04 -7.02
C VAL A 54 13.69 16.55 -5.86
N GLY A 55 14.94 16.91 -6.13
CA GLY A 55 15.83 17.48 -5.12
C GLY A 55 15.32 18.80 -4.55
N HIS A 56 14.76 19.66 -5.38
CA HIS A 56 14.15 20.92 -5.02
C HIS A 56 12.94 20.70 -4.10
N GLU A 57 11.98 19.87 -4.50
CA GLU A 57 10.76 19.60 -3.72
C GLU A 57 11.05 18.93 -2.37
N VAL A 58 12.01 18.00 -2.35
CA VAL A 58 12.49 17.43 -1.08
C VAL A 58 13.16 18.49 -0.21
N GLY A 59 13.79 19.48 -0.81
CA GLY A 59 14.35 20.65 -0.08
C GLY A 59 13.27 21.42 0.68
N HIS A 60 12.15 21.73 0.02
CA HIS A 60 11.00 22.33 0.69
C HIS A 60 10.46 21.46 1.81
N ALA A 61 10.28 20.15 1.56
CA ALA A 61 9.80 19.21 2.57
C ALA A 61 10.69 19.10 3.82
N LEU A 62 12.01 19.30 3.67
CA LEU A 62 12.97 19.20 4.76
C LEU A 62 13.22 20.51 5.52
N PHE A 63 13.17 21.65 4.84
CA PHE A 63 13.71 22.90 5.36
C PHE A 63 12.70 24.02 5.45
N THR A 64 11.59 23.99 4.71
CA THR A 64 10.55 25.02 4.77
C THR A 64 9.57 24.72 5.90
N PRO A 65 9.33 25.64 6.86
CA PRO A 65 8.38 25.43 7.93
C PRO A 65 6.93 25.45 7.41
N CYS A 66 6.04 24.79 8.14
CA CYS A 66 4.63 24.58 7.80
C CYS A 66 3.70 25.68 8.32
N GLU A 67 4.22 26.84 8.67
CA GLU A 67 3.43 27.95 9.18
C GLU A 67 2.87 28.79 8.03
N ASP A 68 1.67 29.32 8.20
CA ASP A 68 0.98 30.17 7.22
C ASP A 68 1.55 31.59 7.28
N TRP A 69 2.80 31.71 6.81
CA TRP A 69 3.58 32.95 6.86
C TRP A 69 3.31 33.87 5.68
N ALA A 70 2.60 33.37 4.66
CA ALA A 70 2.32 34.12 3.45
C ALA A 70 1.44 35.38 3.70
N ASP A 71 0.57 35.31 4.67
CA ASP A 71 -0.31 36.43 5.06
C ASP A 71 0.34 37.35 6.11
N ALA A 72 1.47 36.97 6.66
CA ALA A 72 2.18 37.72 7.70
C ALA A 72 3.36 38.58 7.18
N THR A 73 3.64 38.56 5.87
CA THR A 73 4.77 39.29 5.28
C THR A 73 4.36 40.54 4.54
N GLU A 74 5.18 41.58 4.64
CA GLU A 74 5.01 42.87 3.92
C GLU A 74 5.48 42.81 2.45
N CYS A 75 5.78 41.65 1.87
CA CYS A 75 6.30 41.47 0.53
C CYS A 75 5.44 40.45 -0.28
N PRO A 76 5.44 40.53 -1.62
CA PRO A 76 4.77 39.55 -2.47
C PRO A 76 5.29 38.13 -2.26
N LYS A 77 4.42 37.16 -2.38
CA LYS A 77 4.77 35.71 -2.24
C LYS A 77 5.89 35.27 -3.18
N SER A 78 5.94 35.81 -4.40
CA SER A 78 6.99 35.53 -5.39
C SER A 78 8.40 35.89 -4.88
N TYR A 79 8.56 37.01 -4.17
CA TYR A 79 9.85 37.40 -3.59
C TYR A 79 10.33 36.40 -2.54
N LEU A 80 9.41 35.98 -1.69
CA LEU A 80 9.74 35.03 -0.62
C LEU A 80 10.05 33.65 -1.20
N ASN A 81 9.32 33.18 -2.21
CA ASN A 81 9.60 31.93 -2.90
C ASN A 81 11.00 31.90 -3.51
N ILE A 82 11.35 32.93 -4.26
CA ILE A 82 12.68 33.01 -4.89
C ILE A 82 13.81 32.97 -3.86
N CYS A 83 13.65 33.71 -2.76
CA CYS A 83 14.64 33.71 -1.70
C CYS A 83 14.71 32.36 -0.95
N GLU A 84 13.56 31.69 -0.75
CA GLU A 84 13.49 30.39 -0.12
C GLU A 84 14.08 29.29 -1.01
N ASP A 85 13.78 29.33 -2.33
CA ASP A 85 14.40 28.44 -3.32
C ASP A 85 15.93 28.50 -3.25
N ALA A 86 16.50 29.71 -3.22
CA ALA A 86 17.94 29.88 -3.10
C ALA A 86 18.51 29.26 -1.82
N ARG A 87 17.80 29.43 -0.68
CA ARG A 87 18.20 28.87 0.61
C ARG A 87 18.11 27.35 0.64
N ILE A 88 16.95 26.77 0.25
CA ILE A 88 16.75 25.32 0.31
C ILE A 88 17.68 24.59 -0.64
N GLU A 89 17.89 25.11 -1.84
CA GLU A 89 18.84 24.50 -2.79
C GLU A 89 20.28 24.55 -2.27
N LYS A 90 20.69 25.65 -1.63
CA LYS A 90 21.99 25.75 -0.97
C LYS A 90 22.14 24.66 0.11
N LEU A 91 21.11 24.48 0.96
CA LEU A 91 21.12 23.49 2.03
C LEU A 91 21.12 22.07 1.47
N MET A 92 20.33 21.79 0.42
CA MET A 92 20.31 20.50 -0.27
C MET A 92 21.66 20.17 -0.91
N LYS A 93 22.28 21.12 -1.62
CA LYS A 93 23.59 20.98 -2.25
C LYS A 93 24.70 20.73 -1.19
N ARG A 94 24.57 21.32 -0.01
CA ARG A 94 25.49 21.11 1.13
C ARG A 94 25.29 19.73 1.76
N LYS A 95 24.04 19.35 1.99
CA LYS A 95 23.68 18.06 2.60
C LYS A 95 23.97 16.87 1.68
N PHE A 96 23.74 17.05 0.37
CA PHE A 96 23.89 16.04 -0.67
C PHE A 96 24.79 16.54 -1.82
N PRO A 97 26.11 16.49 -1.69
CA PRO A 97 27.03 17.03 -2.69
C PRO A 97 26.87 16.44 -4.10
N GLY A 98 26.32 15.21 -4.22
CA GLY A 98 26.00 14.59 -5.50
C GLY A 98 25.01 15.36 -6.35
N LEU A 99 24.04 16.04 -5.72
CA LEU A 99 23.03 16.85 -6.39
C LEU A 99 23.58 18.08 -7.10
N ASN A 100 24.77 18.57 -6.74
CA ASN A 100 25.39 19.72 -7.41
C ASN A 100 25.47 19.54 -8.93
N LYS A 101 25.76 18.30 -9.39
CA LYS A 101 25.82 18.00 -10.82
C LYS A 101 24.43 18.00 -11.46
N ASP A 102 23.42 17.52 -10.75
CA ASP A 102 22.04 17.46 -11.28
C ASP A 102 21.44 18.85 -11.33
N PHE A 103 21.64 19.69 -10.32
CA PHE A 103 21.25 21.11 -10.34
C PHE A 103 21.94 21.85 -11.47
N TYR A 104 23.26 21.73 -11.62
CA TYR A 104 23.99 22.41 -12.68
C TYR A 104 23.50 22.01 -14.08
N HIS A 105 23.45 20.72 -14.37
CA HIS A 105 23.01 20.24 -15.69
C HIS A 105 21.50 20.38 -15.92
N GLY A 106 20.71 20.30 -14.88
CA GLY A 106 19.27 20.52 -14.94
C GLY A 106 18.98 21.96 -15.35
N TYR A 107 19.53 22.95 -14.64
CA TYR A 107 19.36 24.37 -14.99
C TYR A 107 20.02 24.72 -16.34
N GLN A 108 21.13 24.09 -16.72
CA GLN A 108 21.70 24.24 -18.06
C GLN A 108 20.71 23.84 -19.16
N GLN A 109 20.04 22.69 -19.00
CA GLN A 109 19.05 22.21 -19.97
C GLN A 109 17.81 23.13 -20.01
N LEU A 110 17.32 23.60 -18.86
CA LEU A 110 16.19 24.52 -18.78
C LEU A 110 16.53 25.88 -19.43
N ASN A 111 17.73 26.38 -19.18
CA ASN A 111 18.21 27.62 -19.81
C ASN A 111 18.30 27.49 -21.33
N GLN A 112 18.80 26.36 -21.87
CA GLN A 112 18.85 26.09 -23.30
C GLN A 112 17.47 26.07 -23.98
N ARG A 113 16.41 25.76 -23.20
CA ARG A 113 15.01 25.68 -23.66
C ARG A 113 14.22 26.96 -23.35
N ASP A 114 14.90 27.99 -22.93
CA ASP A 114 14.32 29.27 -22.52
C ASP A 114 13.20 29.19 -21.45
N PHE A 115 13.38 28.33 -20.50
CA PHE A 115 12.39 28.10 -19.42
C PHE A 115 12.13 29.35 -18.56
N PHE A 116 13.04 30.34 -18.58
CA PHE A 116 12.96 31.57 -17.83
C PHE A 116 12.44 32.76 -18.68
N GLY A 117 12.23 32.58 -20.00
CA GLY A 117 11.71 33.58 -20.90
C GLY A 117 12.67 34.77 -21.12
N ILE A 118 13.99 34.50 -21.17
CA ILE A 118 15.03 35.57 -21.22
C ILE A 118 15.74 35.68 -22.57
N GLN A 119 15.48 34.80 -23.55
CA GLN A 119 16.21 34.81 -24.83
C GLN A 119 15.99 36.11 -25.63
N GLU A 120 14.81 36.70 -25.54
CA GLU A 120 14.46 37.94 -26.25
C GLU A 120 14.49 39.18 -25.32
N THR A 121 14.83 39.03 -24.04
CA THR A 121 14.80 40.10 -23.04
C THR A 121 16.20 40.52 -22.64
N ASP A 122 16.46 41.82 -22.66
CA ASP A 122 17.71 42.37 -22.14
C ASP A 122 17.72 42.24 -20.61
N VAL A 123 18.66 41.43 -20.10
CA VAL A 123 18.81 41.10 -18.69
C VAL A 123 19.00 42.32 -17.80
N GLU A 124 19.55 43.45 -18.38
CA GLU A 124 19.74 44.69 -17.66
C GLU A 124 18.41 45.40 -17.38
N THR A 125 17.35 45.09 -18.13
CA THR A 125 16.02 45.68 -17.96
C THR A 125 15.12 44.95 -16.96
N LEU A 126 15.58 43.77 -16.48
CA LEU A 126 14.84 43.00 -15.49
C LEU A 126 14.89 43.65 -14.10
N ASN A 127 13.80 43.49 -13.35
CA ASN A 127 13.77 43.98 -11.97
C ASN A 127 14.77 43.20 -11.08
N LEU A 128 15.05 43.72 -9.89
CA LEU A 128 16.09 43.14 -9.01
C LEU A 128 15.77 41.72 -8.63
N ILE A 129 14.51 41.36 -8.30
CA ILE A 129 14.14 40.02 -7.88
C ILE A 129 14.29 39.00 -9.00
N ASP A 130 14.00 39.36 -10.26
CA ASP A 130 14.24 38.52 -11.43
C ASP A 130 15.74 38.25 -11.64
N ARG A 131 16.58 39.28 -11.51
CA ARG A 131 18.04 39.13 -11.59
C ARG A 131 18.58 38.23 -10.46
N VAL A 132 18.05 38.35 -9.25
CA VAL A 132 18.39 37.49 -8.12
C VAL A 132 17.97 36.04 -8.39
N ASN A 133 16.75 35.81 -8.89
CA ASN A 133 16.28 34.47 -9.28
C ASN A 133 17.20 33.80 -10.30
N LEU A 134 17.50 34.53 -11.38
CA LEU A 134 18.42 34.05 -12.43
C LEU A 134 19.83 33.78 -11.89
N TYR A 135 20.34 34.66 -10.97
CA TYR A 135 21.65 34.49 -10.39
C TYR A 135 21.81 33.14 -9.64
N PHE A 136 20.85 32.77 -8.82
CA PHE A 136 20.95 31.53 -8.04
C PHE A 136 20.65 30.30 -8.90
N LYS A 137 19.82 30.40 -9.94
CA LYS A 137 19.44 29.27 -10.80
C LYS A 137 20.38 29.10 -12.01
N ILE A 138 20.69 30.17 -12.73
CA ILE A 138 21.46 30.10 -13.97
C ILE A 138 22.65 31.08 -14.05
N GLY A 139 23.05 31.66 -12.93
CA GLY A 139 24.20 32.62 -12.91
C GLY A 139 25.55 32.04 -13.36
N ALA A 140 25.68 30.69 -13.40
CA ALA A 140 26.83 30.04 -13.99
C ALA A 140 26.90 30.19 -15.53
N PHE A 141 25.82 30.57 -16.19
CA PHE A 141 25.69 30.63 -17.66
C PHE A 141 25.51 32.07 -18.19
N HIS A 142 25.14 33.04 -17.32
CA HIS A 142 24.88 34.43 -17.65
C HIS A 142 25.60 35.38 -16.71
N ILE A 143 26.10 36.48 -17.26
CA ILE A 143 26.66 37.58 -16.46
C ILE A 143 25.48 38.52 -16.11
N LEU A 144 25.18 38.62 -14.84
CA LEU A 144 24.07 39.44 -14.34
C LEU A 144 24.65 40.67 -13.64
N PRO A 145 24.27 41.90 -14.05
CA PRO A 145 24.76 43.14 -13.42
C PRO A 145 24.04 43.35 -12.07
N PHE A 146 24.81 43.78 -11.06
CA PHE A 146 24.31 44.22 -9.76
C PHE A 146 25.12 45.43 -9.32
N ASP A 147 24.45 46.49 -8.95
CA ASP A 147 25.07 47.64 -8.31
C ASP A 147 25.51 47.35 -6.87
N GLY A 148 26.26 48.24 -6.22
CA GLY A 148 26.77 48.02 -4.87
C GLY A 148 25.70 47.59 -3.86
N PRO A 149 24.60 48.40 -3.67
CA PRO A 149 23.51 48.03 -2.79
C PRO A 149 22.77 46.76 -3.20
N GLU A 150 22.60 46.53 -4.49
CA GLU A 150 21.96 45.31 -5.03
C GLU A 150 22.81 44.05 -4.80
N SER A 151 24.15 44.20 -4.88
CA SER A 151 25.08 43.12 -4.56
C SER A 151 24.96 42.69 -3.08
N ASP A 152 24.83 43.69 -2.17
CA ASP A 152 24.66 43.39 -0.74
C ASP A 152 23.33 42.63 -0.47
N LEU A 153 22.25 43.00 -1.15
CA LEU A 153 20.94 42.34 -1.06
C LEU A 153 20.98 40.91 -1.63
N ARG A 154 21.61 40.71 -2.78
CA ARG A 154 21.84 39.40 -3.37
C ARG A 154 22.66 38.50 -2.43
N ASP A 155 23.74 39.06 -1.85
CA ASP A 155 24.62 38.32 -0.95
C ASP A 155 23.93 37.98 0.37
N ALA A 156 22.99 38.81 0.83
CA ALA A 156 22.15 38.52 2.00
C ALA A 156 21.25 37.32 1.73
N VAL A 157 20.64 37.18 0.54
CA VAL A 157 19.90 35.96 0.15
C VAL A 157 20.81 34.76 0.12
N GLY A 158 22.01 34.88 -0.47
CA GLY A 158 23.01 33.81 -0.50
C GLY A 158 23.50 33.38 0.87
N ALA A 159 23.56 34.30 1.84
CA ALA A 159 24.01 34.04 3.21
C ALA A 159 22.91 33.40 4.09
N ALA A 160 21.62 33.59 3.78
CA ALA A 160 20.51 33.12 4.61
C ALA A 160 20.59 31.61 4.94
N GLU A 161 20.60 31.27 6.23
CA GLU A 161 20.62 29.89 6.74
C GLU A 161 19.26 29.48 7.35
N THR A 162 18.55 30.46 7.91
CA THR A 162 17.25 30.27 8.57
C THR A 162 16.14 30.85 7.70
N PHE A 163 14.91 30.32 7.87
CA PHE A 163 13.73 30.81 7.17
C PHE A 163 13.43 32.29 7.51
N GLN A 164 13.68 32.71 8.74
CA GLN A 164 13.48 34.13 9.15
C GLN A 164 14.46 35.07 8.44
N GLU A 165 15.70 34.65 8.23
CA GLU A 165 16.67 35.43 7.43
C GLU A 165 16.22 35.56 5.97
N THR A 166 15.59 34.50 5.42
CA THR A 166 14.98 34.57 4.06
C THR A 166 13.87 35.56 4.00
N ILE A 167 12.96 35.60 4.97
CA ILE A 167 11.90 36.59 5.06
C ILE A 167 12.48 38.01 5.12
N ALA A 168 13.47 38.23 5.94
CA ALA A 168 14.13 39.55 6.07
C ALA A 168 14.78 39.99 4.75
N ALA A 169 15.46 39.08 4.04
CA ALA A 169 16.06 39.36 2.74
C ALA A 169 15.00 39.69 1.67
N ALA A 170 13.91 38.92 1.59
CA ALA A 170 12.80 39.15 0.67
C ALA A 170 12.15 40.52 0.89
N ILE A 171 11.87 40.88 2.13
CA ILE A 171 11.32 42.21 2.49
C ILE A 171 12.30 43.32 2.13
N ALA A 172 13.61 43.16 2.35
CA ALA A 172 14.62 44.13 2.01
C ALA A 172 14.70 44.37 0.50
N ILE A 173 14.69 43.32 -0.32
CA ILE A 173 14.65 43.41 -1.78
C ILE A 173 13.37 44.15 -2.26
N TYR A 174 12.21 43.78 -1.70
CA TYR A 174 10.95 44.39 -2.06
C TYR A 174 10.90 45.88 -1.73
N LYS A 175 11.37 46.29 -0.54
CA LYS A 175 11.46 47.68 -0.14
C LYS A 175 12.39 48.48 -1.08
N TYR A 176 13.57 47.93 -1.37
CA TYR A 176 14.51 48.53 -2.31
C TYR A 176 13.89 48.74 -3.72
N SER A 177 13.23 47.69 -4.26
CA SER A 177 12.56 47.76 -5.58
C SER A 177 11.44 48.82 -5.60
N LYS A 178 10.69 48.96 -4.50
CA LYS A 178 9.63 49.93 -4.33
C LYS A 178 10.16 51.36 -4.26
N ASP A 179 11.26 51.58 -3.55
CA ASP A 179 11.90 52.89 -3.44
C ASP A 179 12.47 53.35 -4.79
N GLN A 180 13.11 52.47 -5.54
CA GLN A 180 13.60 52.72 -6.91
C GLN A 180 12.47 53.10 -7.88
N GLN A 181 11.29 52.46 -7.74
CA GLN A 181 10.15 52.79 -8.59
C GLN A 181 9.54 54.17 -8.26
N GLN A 182 9.57 54.58 -6.98
CA GLN A 182 9.12 55.89 -6.55
C GLN A 182 10.07 57.02 -7.03
N ASP A 183 11.36 56.78 -7.05
CA ASP A 183 12.36 57.77 -7.55
C ASP A 183 12.33 57.90 -9.08
N SER A 184 11.78 56.96 -9.82
CA SER A 184 11.64 57.00 -11.29
C SER A 184 10.40 57.71 -11.79
N ILE A 185 9.46 58.11 -10.93
CA ILE A 185 8.30 58.91 -11.29
C ILE A 185 8.72 60.39 -11.29
N PRO A 186 8.80 61.12 -12.45
CA PRO A 186 9.14 62.53 -12.45
C PRO A 186 8.07 63.35 -11.73
N SER A 187 8.46 64.05 -10.67
CA SER A 187 7.61 65.00 -9.95
C SER A 187 6.94 65.96 -10.92
N PRO A 188 5.62 66.24 -10.88
CA PRO A 188 4.99 67.20 -11.71
C PRO A 188 5.51 68.62 -11.36
N VAL A 189 6.23 69.22 -12.27
CA VAL A 189 6.67 70.61 -12.19
C VAL A 189 5.43 71.50 -12.08
N SER A 190 5.30 72.19 -10.95
CA SER A 190 4.30 73.22 -10.68
C SER A 190 4.55 74.39 -11.59
N GLY A 191 3.78 74.51 -12.66
CA GLY A 191 3.72 75.64 -13.54
C GLY A 191 2.30 76.22 -13.58
N ASN A 192 2.09 77.29 -12.81
CA ASN A 192 0.93 78.13 -12.87
C ASN A 192 0.86 78.85 -14.21
N THR A 193 -0.29 78.81 -14.91
CA THR A 193 -0.94 79.96 -15.59
C THR A 193 -2.26 79.55 -16.22
N ASP A 194 -3.30 79.95 -15.68
CA ASP A 194 -4.40 80.88 -15.99
C ASP A 194 -5.15 80.68 -17.32
N SER A 195 -6.48 80.66 -17.15
CA SER A 195 -7.60 81.10 -17.98
C SER A 195 -7.96 80.42 -19.31
N GLY A 196 -9.24 79.98 -19.34
CA GLY A 196 -9.99 79.96 -20.60
C GLY A 196 -11.15 78.96 -20.65
N ALA A 197 -12.32 79.44 -20.26
CA ALA A 197 -13.62 78.78 -20.34
C ALA A 197 -14.01 78.33 -21.75
N SER A 198 -14.69 77.21 -21.88
CA SER A 198 -16.03 77.07 -22.48
C SER A 198 -16.50 75.63 -22.58
N LYS A 199 -17.69 75.41 -22.07
CA LYS A 199 -18.65 74.32 -22.34
C LYS A 199 -19.51 74.74 -23.52
N PRO A 200 -20.50 73.95 -24.00
CA PRO A 200 -20.68 72.52 -24.21
C PRO A 200 -21.23 72.15 -25.61
N ALA A 201 -21.46 70.93 -25.95
CA ALA A 201 -22.65 70.52 -26.72
C ALA A 201 -22.81 68.99 -26.81
N ASP A 202 -24.01 68.63 -26.47
CA ASP A 202 -24.71 67.41 -26.70
C ASP A 202 -24.69 66.87 -28.14
N SER A 203 -24.83 65.58 -28.33
CA SER A 203 -25.90 65.05 -29.18
C SER A 203 -26.10 63.58 -28.98
N MET A 204 -27.33 63.28 -28.70
CA MET A 204 -28.09 61.99 -28.74
C MET A 204 -28.14 61.41 -30.15
N GLY A 205 -28.54 60.13 -30.15
CA GLY A 205 -29.15 59.35 -31.25
C GLY A 205 -28.85 57.86 -31.05
N ASP A 206 -29.60 57.08 -30.55
CA ASP A 206 -30.97 56.48 -30.64
C ASP A 206 -31.12 55.49 -31.80
N SER A 207 -31.75 54.37 -31.44
CA SER A 207 -32.53 53.39 -32.24
C SER A 207 -31.74 52.41 -33.14
N GLU A 208 -32.12 51.17 -33.37
CA GLU A 208 -33.34 50.38 -33.09
C GLU A 208 -33.05 48.89 -33.30
N GLU A 209 -33.93 48.07 -32.76
CA GLU A 209 -34.17 46.64 -32.87
C GLU A 209 -34.12 46.05 -34.28
N SER A 210 -33.79 44.74 -34.36
CA SER A 210 -34.64 43.77 -35.04
C SER A 210 -34.31 42.34 -34.64
N GLU A 211 -35.34 41.69 -34.17
CA GLU A 211 -35.48 40.24 -34.01
C GLU A 211 -35.37 39.48 -35.32
N GLN A 212 -34.81 38.28 -35.31
CA GLN A 212 -35.45 37.07 -35.89
C GLN A 212 -34.80 35.79 -35.42
N ALA A 213 -35.69 34.88 -34.99
CA ALA A 213 -35.41 33.52 -34.56
C ALA A 213 -35.13 32.60 -35.75
N GLU A 214 -34.29 31.60 -35.55
CA GLU A 214 -34.46 30.27 -36.15
C GLU A 214 -33.87 29.17 -35.26
N GLU A 215 -34.63 28.09 -35.15
CA GLU A 215 -34.38 26.89 -34.35
C GLU A 215 -33.20 26.09 -34.92
N GLY A 216 -32.42 25.49 -34.04
CA GLY A 216 -31.38 24.52 -34.41
C GLY A 216 -30.96 23.68 -33.21
N ASP A 217 -31.43 22.44 -33.23
CA ASP A 217 -31.14 21.29 -32.39
C ASP A 217 -29.74 21.29 -31.78
N THR A 218 -29.61 21.28 -30.47
CA THR A 218 -28.36 21.00 -29.75
C THR A 218 -28.57 19.99 -28.64
N LYS A 219 -27.99 18.83 -28.85
CA LYS A 219 -27.75 17.81 -27.82
C LYS A 219 -26.96 18.37 -26.65
N PRO A 220 -27.29 18.02 -25.43
CA PRO A 220 -26.48 18.43 -24.27
C PRO A 220 -25.20 17.60 -24.17
N GLN A 221 -24.07 18.29 -24.13
CA GLN A 221 -22.81 17.74 -23.61
C GLN A 221 -22.84 17.77 -22.09
N PRO A 222 -22.34 16.73 -21.40
CA PRO A 222 -22.15 16.77 -19.98
C PRO A 222 -20.92 17.62 -19.63
N SER A 223 -21.14 18.67 -18.88
CA SER A 223 -20.07 19.39 -18.19
C SER A 223 -19.62 18.58 -16.99
N ASP A 224 -18.48 17.91 -17.10
CA ASP A 224 -17.73 17.43 -15.94
C ASP A 224 -17.07 18.61 -15.24
N ASN A 225 -17.73 19.13 -14.22
CA ASN A 225 -17.07 19.88 -13.18
C ASN A 225 -16.51 18.88 -12.17
N GLN A 226 -15.24 18.56 -12.29
CA GLN A 226 -14.45 17.98 -11.21
C GLN A 226 -14.08 19.12 -10.26
N ASP A 227 -14.89 19.34 -9.25
CA ASP A 227 -14.46 20.02 -8.03
C ASP A 227 -13.69 18.98 -7.19
N ASP A 228 -12.36 18.94 -7.39
CA ASP A 228 -11.43 18.36 -6.44
C ASP A 228 -11.46 19.24 -5.18
N ALA A 229 -12.04 18.73 -4.11
CA ALA A 229 -11.91 19.34 -2.79
C ALA A 229 -10.44 19.27 -2.36
N GLN A 230 -9.75 20.36 -2.57
CA GLN A 230 -8.45 20.63 -1.99
C GLN A 230 -8.60 20.76 -0.48
N LEU A 231 -8.07 19.77 0.24
CA LEU A 231 -7.65 19.97 1.62
C LEU A 231 -6.55 21.03 1.60
N ASP A 232 -6.76 22.13 2.32
CA ASP A 232 -5.82 23.23 2.51
C ASP A 232 -4.46 22.72 3.01
N THR A 233 -3.62 22.36 2.07
CA THR A 233 -2.18 22.41 2.24
C THR A 233 -1.74 23.76 1.68
N PRO A 234 -0.72 24.43 2.23
CA PRO A 234 -0.21 25.65 1.63
C PRO A 234 0.44 25.31 0.28
N SER A 235 -0.39 25.08 -0.71
CA SER A 235 0.00 25.21 -2.10
C SER A 235 0.01 26.71 -2.38
N PHE A 236 1.12 27.19 -2.93
CA PHE A 236 1.25 28.57 -3.39
C PHE A 236 0.25 28.85 -4.53
N GLU A 237 -1.03 29.01 -4.19
CA GLU A 237 -2.02 29.46 -5.16
C GLU A 237 -2.04 30.99 -5.24
N ARG A 238 -1.97 31.47 -6.46
CA ARG A 238 -2.07 32.84 -6.85
C ARG A 238 -3.43 33.45 -6.47
N GLY A 239 -3.41 34.50 -5.67
CA GLY A 239 -4.47 35.48 -5.68
C GLY A 239 -4.37 36.30 -6.98
N GLY A 240 -5.39 36.23 -7.86
CA GLY A 240 -5.53 37.11 -9.01
C GLY A 240 -5.71 38.54 -8.53
N GLY A 241 -4.60 39.29 -8.43
CA GLY A 241 -4.53 40.73 -8.30
C GLY A 241 -3.85 41.25 -9.58
N GLU A 242 -4.22 42.44 -10.01
CA GLU A 242 -3.59 43.14 -11.12
C GLU A 242 -2.07 43.02 -11.04
N THR A 243 -1.43 42.51 -12.10
CA THR A 243 0.03 42.40 -12.23
C THR A 243 0.67 43.76 -12.02
N SER A 244 1.28 43.98 -10.87
CA SER A 244 2.12 45.16 -10.66
C SER A 244 3.46 44.94 -11.38
N ASP A 245 4.07 45.99 -11.89
CA ASP A 245 5.42 45.96 -12.50
C ASP A 245 6.51 45.40 -11.56
N LEU A 246 6.15 45.08 -10.32
CA LEU A 246 7.02 44.54 -9.28
C LEU A 246 6.96 42.99 -9.17
N ASP A 247 6.03 42.33 -9.87
CA ASP A 247 5.96 40.85 -9.83
C ASP A 247 7.10 40.23 -10.64
N SER A 248 7.57 39.04 -10.22
CA SER A 248 8.67 38.35 -10.88
C SER A 248 8.21 37.68 -12.18
N LYS A 249 8.72 38.20 -13.32
CA LYS A 249 8.43 37.65 -14.66
C LYS A 249 9.14 36.30 -14.90
N THR A 250 10.34 36.14 -14.36
CA THR A 250 11.14 34.91 -14.55
C THR A 250 10.58 33.71 -13.73
N ASP A 251 10.02 33.96 -12.57
CA ASP A 251 9.34 32.95 -11.78
C ASP A 251 8.01 32.54 -12.42
N GLU A 252 7.27 33.51 -12.97
CA GLU A 252 6.05 33.24 -13.72
C GLU A 252 6.30 32.38 -14.96
N ALA A 253 7.29 32.74 -15.78
CA ALA A 253 7.67 31.99 -16.97
C ALA A 253 8.11 30.57 -16.60
N PHE A 254 8.92 30.40 -15.55
CA PHE A 254 9.36 29.09 -15.07
C PHE A 254 8.18 28.20 -14.64
N ASN A 255 7.28 28.71 -13.83
CA ASN A 255 6.11 28.00 -13.35
C ASN A 255 5.14 27.62 -14.49
N GLN A 256 4.94 28.51 -15.47
CA GLN A 256 4.11 28.22 -16.63
C GLN A 256 4.70 27.12 -17.51
N ASN A 257 5.99 27.23 -17.84
CA ASN A 257 6.70 26.21 -18.62
C ASN A 257 6.74 24.86 -17.90
N LEU A 258 6.88 24.86 -16.57
CA LEU A 258 6.83 23.63 -15.77
C LEU A 258 5.45 22.97 -15.81
N LYS A 259 4.36 23.76 -15.82
CA LYS A 259 2.99 23.24 -15.99
C LYS A 259 2.78 22.60 -17.36
N GLU A 260 3.35 23.19 -18.43
CA GLU A 260 3.27 22.62 -19.78
C GLU A 260 4.00 21.28 -19.91
N GLU A 261 5.07 21.07 -19.14
CA GLU A 261 5.79 19.80 -19.09
C GLU A 261 5.11 18.74 -18.22
N THR A 262 3.99 19.05 -17.56
CA THR A 262 3.22 18.05 -16.81
C THR A 262 2.35 17.22 -17.74
N ASN A 263 2.31 15.91 -17.48
CA ASN A 263 1.49 14.99 -18.28
C ASN A 263 0.05 15.00 -17.77
N ASN A 264 -0.83 15.70 -18.47
CA ASN A 264 -2.25 15.82 -18.15
C ASN A 264 -3.11 14.65 -18.68
N ASN A 265 -2.50 13.53 -19.08
CA ASN A 265 -3.27 12.37 -19.55
C ASN A 265 -3.91 11.64 -18.36
N PRO A 266 -5.25 11.62 -18.24
CA PRO A 266 -5.95 10.95 -17.13
C PRO A 266 -5.62 9.45 -17.03
N ASN A 267 -5.18 8.82 -18.13
CA ASN A 267 -4.76 7.40 -18.13
C ASN A 267 -3.38 7.16 -17.50
N SER A 268 -2.61 8.20 -17.18
CA SER A 268 -1.30 8.09 -16.52
C SER A 268 -1.38 8.21 -14.99
N VAL A 269 -2.57 8.48 -14.44
CA VAL A 269 -2.77 8.58 -12.98
C VAL A 269 -2.49 7.23 -12.33
N THR A 270 -1.50 7.19 -11.44
CA THR A 270 -1.21 6.01 -10.63
C THR A 270 -1.95 6.13 -9.30
N GLU A 271 -2.84 5.20 -9.04
CA GLU A 271 -3.54 5.09 -7.76
C GLU A 271 -2.73 4.21 -6.81
N TYR A 272 -2.55 4.68 -5.58
CA TYR A 272 -1.84 3.91 -4.55
C TYR A 272 -2.83 3.40 -3.51
N VAL A 273 -2.86 2.08 -3.34
CA VAL A 273 -3.68 1.39 -2.35
C VAL A 273 -2.77 0.81 -1.28
N GLU A 274 -3.17 0.91 -0.03
CA GLU A 274 -2.46 0.36 1.12
C GLU A 274 -3.29 -0.74 1.79
N ILE A 275 -2.63 -1.73 2.38
CA ILE A 275 -3.28 -2.70 3.25
C ILE A 275 -3.14 -2.19 4.68
N ASP A 276 -4.26 -1.81 5.29
CA ASP A 276 -4.30 -1.41 6.69
C ASP A 276 -4.17 -2.59 7.65
N ASN A 277 -3.86 -2.29 8.91
CA ASN A 277 -4.01 -3.27 9.97
C ASN A 277 -5.51 -3.48 10.22
N CYS A 278 -6.04 -4.57 9.69
CA CYS A 278 -7.46 -4.88 9.80
C CYS A 278 -7.82 -5.23 11.23
N ASN A 279 -8.94 -4.70 11.70
CA ASN A 279 -9.54 -5.19 12.94
C ASN A 279 -10.23 -6.53 12.65
N LEU A 280 -9.49 -7.61 12.86
CA LEU A 280 -9.98 -8.96 12.57
C LEU A 280 -10.91 -9.53 13.65
N LYS A 281 -11.24 -8.76 14.69
CA LYS A 281 -12.04 -9.24 15.81
C LYS A 281 -13.40 -9.79 15.37
N HIS A 282 -14.03 -9.12 14.39
CA HIS A 282 -15.34 -9.51 13.87
C HIS A 282 -15.27 -10.49 12.69
N HIS A 283 -14.08 -10.67 12.11
CA HIS A 283 -13.86 -11.55 10.96
C HIS A 283 -13.40 -12.95 11.35
N ILE A 284 -12.86 -13.15 12.56
CA ILE A 284 -12.39 -14.45 13.01
C ILE A 284 -13.50 -15.16 13.80
N VAL A 285 -13.90 -16.32 13.31
CA VAL A 285 -14.84 -17.23 13.99
C VAL A 285 -14.05 -18.33 14.67
N SER A 286 -14.11 -18.37 16.01
CA SER A 286 -13.36 -19.36 16.79
C SER A 286 -13.91 -20.79 16.60
N SER A 287 -13.06 -21.79 16.80
CA SER A 287 -13.44 -23.21 16.76
C SER A 287 -14.57 -23.56 17.74
N ASP A 288 -14.58 -22.93 18.91
CA ASP A 288 -15.64 -23.13 19.92
C ASP A 288 -16.99 -22.62 19.41
N ARG A 289 -17.00 -21.45 18.75
CA ARG A 289 -18.22 -20.92 18.15
C ARG A 289 -18.74 -21.81 17.02
N ILE A 290 -17.84 -22.33 16.17
CA ILE A 290 -18.20 -23.27 15.10
C ILE A 290 -18.82 -24.53 15.68
N THR A 291 -18.22 -25.07 16.74
CA THR A 291 -18.72 -26.27 17.42
C THR A 291 -20.10 -26.02 18.03
N SER A 292 -20.30 -24.87 18.72
CA SER A 292 -21.62 -24.50 19.27
C SER A 292 -22.69 -24.37 18.19
N ILE A 293 -22.36 -23.75 17.06
CA ILE A 293 -23.28 -23.63 15.90
C ILE A 293 -23.69 -25.01 15.38
N CYS A 294 -22.74 -25.94 15.28
CA CYS A 294 -23.05 -27.29 14.87
C CYS A 294 -23.96 -28.02 15.88
N ASP A 295 -23.68 -27.90 17.16
CA ASP A 295 -24.50 -28.52 18.23
C ASP A 295 -25.90 -27.95 18.25
N GLU A 296 -26.05 -26.60 18.22
CA GLU A 296 -27.33 -25.90 18.19
C GLU A 296 -28.15 -26.27 16.95
N TYR A 297 -27.49 -26.34 15.78
CA TYR A 297 -28.16 -26.61 14.50
C TYR A 297 -28.65 -28.06 14.44
N TRP A 298 -27.84 -29.04 14.85
CA TRP A 298 -28.19 -30.45 14.78
C TRP A 298 -29.16 -30.89 15.90
N ALA A 299 -29.22 -30.15 17.01
CA ALA A 299 -30.20 -30.32 18.05
C ALA A 299 -31.57 -29.65 17.78
N ASN A 300 -31.72 -28.95 16.65
CA ASN A 300 -32.91 -28.18 16.38
C ASN A 300 -34.17 -29.04 16.22
N GLU A 301 -35.27 -28.62 16.83
CA GLU A 301 -36.58 -29.32 16.82
C GLU A 301 -37.14 -29.55 15.41
N ARG A 302 -36.76 -28.74 14.43
CA ARG A 302 -37.21 -28.92 13.02
C ARG A 302 -36.83 -30.27 12.43
N PHE A 303 -35.74 -30.87 12.89
CA PHE A 303 -35.30 -32.22 12.44
C PHE A 303 -36.05 -33.37 13.14
N THR A 304 -36.77 -33.06 14.19
CA THR A 304 -37.54 -34.03 14.97
C THR A 304 -39.05 -33.89 14.78
N ASN A 305 -39.51 -32.85 14.06
CA ASN A 305 -40.92 -32.59 13.84
C ASN A 305 -41.49 -33.48 12.71
N PRO A 306 -42.40 -34.43 13.02
CA PRO A 306 -42.94 -35.37 12.04
C PRO A 306 -43.85 -34.70 10.97
N ASN A 307 -44.24 -33.46 11.16
CA ASN A 307 -45.11 -32.70 10.22
C ASN A 307 -44.32 -31.91 9.18
N ASP A 308 -42.99 -31.96 9.18
CA ASP A 308 -42.13 -31.27 8.22
C ASP A 308 -41.65 -32.31 7.17
N ASP A 309 -42.36 -32.39 6.04
CA ASP A 309 -42.07 -33.34 4.95
C ASP A 309 -40.67 -33.13 4.34
N PHE A 310 -40.03 -32.02 4.63
CA PHE A 310 -38.70 -31.67 4.12
C PHE A 310 -37.54 -32.23 4.97
N TYR A 311 -37.76 -32.46 6.26
CA TYR A 311 -36.74 -32.88 7.21
C TYR A 311 -37.12 -34.19 7.94
N GLN A 312 -36.69 -35.32 7.38
CA GLN A 312 -36.98 -36.64 7.94
C GLN A 312 -36.02 -37.02 9.05
N GLY A 313 -36.23 -36.50 10.26
CA GLY A 313 -35.57 -36.96 11.48
C GLY A 313 -34.19 -36.32 11.75
N ALA A 314 -33.63 -36.63 12.93
CA ALA A 314 -32.31 -36.21 13.31
C ALA A 314 -31.23 -36.84 12.39
N PRO A 315 -30.10 -36.14 12.11
CA PRO A 315 -29.05 -36.72 11.25
C PRO A 315 -28.40 -37.93 11.88
N ASP A 316 -28.33 -39.03 11.13
CA ASP A 316 -27.60 -40.24 11.55
C ASP A 316 -26.11 -40.16 11.13
N TRP A 317 -25.24 -40.00 12.09
CA TRP A 317 -23.79 -39.90 11.90
C TRP A 317 -23.06 -41.23 12.02
N THR A 318 -23.74 -42.34 12.30
CA THR A 318 -23.12 -43.63 12.67
C THR A 318 -22.11 -44.08 11.63
N GLN A 319 -22.47 -44.09 10.35
CA GLN A 319 -21.59 -44.51 9.27
C GLN A 319 -20.50 -43.48 8.97
N CYS A 320 -20.81 -42.21 9.00
CA CYS A 320 -19.85 -41.12 8.76
C CYS A 320 -18.74 -41.16 9.83
N ASP A 321 -19.13 -41.28 11.10
CA ASP A 321 -18.19 -41.35 12.23
C ASP A 321 -17.37 -42.65 12.21
N ALA A 322 -17.94 -43.76 11.75
CA ALA A 322 -17.20 -45.03 11.57
C ALA A 322 -16.09 -44.86 10.52
N ASN A 323 -16.42 -44.21 9.37
CA ASN A 323 -15.45 -43.91 8.32
C ASN A 323 -14.34 -42.98 8.84
N PHE A 324 -14.68 -41.96 9.63
CA PHE A 324 -13.71 -41.09 10.26
C PHE A 324 -12.76 -41.86 11.19
N ARG A 325 -13.31 -42.68 12.07
CA ARG A 325 -12.51 -43.51 13.00
C ARG A 325 -11.58 -44.46 12.26
N GLN A 326 -12.04 -45.08 11.17
CA GLN A 326 -11.22 -45.96 10.34
C GLN A 326 -10.07 -45.19 9.69
N TRP A 327 -10.36 -44.06 9.06
CA TRP A 327 -9.35 -43.20 8.45
C TRP A 327 -8.34 -42.69 9.50
N LYS A 328 -8.80 -42.22 10.66
CA LYS A 328 -7.94 -41.73 11.75
C LYS A 328 -6.96 -42.78 12.24
N ARG A 329 -7.40 -44.05 12.32
CA ARG A 329 -6.52 -45.19 12.69
C ARG A 329 -5.46 -45.46 11.64
N ALA A 330 -5.81 -45.47 10.38
CA ALA A 330 -4.88 -45.70 9.27
C ALA A 330 -3.84 -44.58 9.20
N ASN A 331 -4.31 -43.34 9.12
CA ASN A 331 -3.47 -42.13 9.06
C ASN A 331 -2.58 -41.99 10.32
N GLY A 332 -3.07 -42.36 11.48
CA GLY A 332 -2.32 -42.26 12.74
C GLY A 332 -1.01 -43.05 12.75
N ARG A 333 -0.92 -44.16 11.99
CA ARG A 333 0.32 -44.92 11.81
C ARG A 333 1.33 -44.16 10.96
N GLU A 334 0.90 -43.60 9.83
CA GLU A 334 1.74 -42.86 8.93
C GLU A 334 2.28 -41.58 9.60
N VAL A 335 1.41 -40.83 10.27
CA VAL A 335 1.79 -39.61 11.01
C VAL A 335 2.76 -39.95 12.15
N SER A 336 2.60 -41.08 12.82
CA SER A 336 3.54 -41.48 13.89
C SER A 336 4.93 -41.83 13.35
N TYR A 337 5.00 -42.46 12.17
CA TYR A 337 6.27 -42.73 11.49
C TYR A 337 6.96 -41.42 11.09
N LEU A 338 6.24 -40.49 10.44
CA LEU A 338 6.75 -39.18 10.06
C LEU A 338 7.23 -38.37 11.27
N ALA A 339 6.47 -38.36 12.37
CA ALA A 339 6.86 -37.69 13.60
C ALA A 339 8.17 -38.24 14.17
N LYS A 340 8.33 -39.56 14.20
CA LYS A 340 9.57 -40.19 14.65
C LYS A 340 10.77 -39.83 13.76
N GLU A 341 10.58 -39.87 12.45
CA GLU A 341 11.63 -39.46 11.49
C GLU A 341 12.01 -37.98 11.65
N PHE A 342 11.03 -37.12 11.84
CA PHE A 342 11.27 -35.70 12.09
C PHE A 342 12.03 -35.45 13.39
N GLU A 343 11.66 -36.13 14.48
CA GLU A 343 12.36 -36.03 15.77
C GLU A 343 13.81 -36.49 15.66
N MET A 344 14.04 -37.59 14.94
CA MET A 344 15.40 -38.09 14.70
C MET A 344 16.24 -37.05 13.91
N LYS A 345 15.67 -36.47 12.84
CA LYS A 345 16.35 -35.43 12.07
C LYS A 345 16.59 -34.14 12.88
N LYS A 346 15.63 -33.78 13.74
CA LYS A 346 15.76 -32.64 14.66
C LYS A 346 16.90 -32.88 15.66
N ALA A 347 16.95 -34.05 16.27
CA ALA A 347 18.01 -34.44 17.21
C ALA A 347 19.39 -34.47 16.52
N ALA A 348 19.49 -35.08 15.34
CA ALA A 348 20.73 -35.12 14.55
C ALA A 348 21.22 -33.73 14.18
N SER A 349 20.31 -32.83 13.75
CA SER A 349 20.65 -31.44 13.45
C SER A 349 21.07 -30.63 14.68
N ALA A 350 20.46 -30.88 15.82
CA ALA A 350 20.87 -30.26 17.09
C ALA A 350 22.27 -30.71 17.49
N TYR A 351 22.56 -32.02 17.37
CA TYR A 351 23.87 -32.60 17.66
C TYR A 351 24.94 -32.06 16.70
N ALA A 352 24.65 -31.95 15.42
CA ALA A 352 25.57 -31.38 14.41
C ALA A 352 25.93 -29.91 14.67
N ARG A 353 25.05 -29.16 15.35
CA ARG A 353 25.27 -27.76 15.74
C ARG A 353 25.83 -27.59 17.14
N ALA A 354 25.95 -28.70 17.89
CA ALA A 354 26.46 -28.65 19.24
C ALA A 354 27.95 -28.29 19.23
N SER A 355 28.31 -27.30 20.04
CA SER A 355 29.70 -26.92 20.27
C SER A 355 30.14 -27.39 21.64
N VAL A 356 31.39 -27.82 21.74
CA VAL A 356 31.99 -28.17 23.02
C VAL A 356 32.66 -26.94 23.60
N ALA A 357 32.11 -26.42 24.68
CA ALA A 357 32.67 -25.29 25.40
C ALA A 357 33.41 -25.78 26.67
N LYS A 358 34.51 -25.14 27.00
CA LYS A 358 35.21 -25.35 28.29
C LYS A 358 34.45 -24.61 29.39
N THR A 359 34.14 -25.28 30.47
CA THR A 359 33.30 -24.73 31.55
C THR A 359 34.03 -23.80 32.51
N GLY A 360 35.36 -23.72 32.47
CA GLY A 360 36.18 -23.06 33.50
C GLY A 360 36.31 -23.88 34.80
N VAL A 361 35.60 -24.99 34.92
CA VAL A 361 35.72 -25.89 36.10
C VAL A 361 36.73 -26.97 35.78
N LEU A 362 37.71 -27.14 36.66
CA LEU A 362 38.75 -28.16 36.52
C LEU A 362 38.18 -29.57 36.59
N ASP A 363 38.65 -30.40 35.71
CA ASP A 363 38.35 -31.84 35.73
C ASP A 363 39.36 -32.55 36.63
N THR A 364 38.93 -32.83 37.85
CA THR A 364 39.79 -33.45 38.88
C THR A 364 40.38 -34.80 38.45
N SER A 365 39.73 -35.50 37.54
CA SER A 365 40.22 -36.77 36.99
C SER A 365 41.43 -36.60 36.06
N LYS A 366 41.60 -35.42 35.48
CA LYS A 366 42.69 -35.04 34.54
C LYS A 366 43.80 -34.20 35.18
N LEU A 367 43.64 -33.81 36.42
CA LEU A 367 44.61 -32.95 37.09
C LEU A 367 46.02 -33.56 37.16
N HIS A 368 46.16 -34.85 37.22
CA HIS A 368 47.45 -35.55 37.20
C HIS A 368 48.22 -35.36 35.87
N GLN A 369 47.55 -34.90 34.81
CA GLN A 369 48.12 -34.70 33.49
C GLN A 369 48.50 -33.23 33.23
N TYR A 370 48.51 -32.34 34.21
CA TYR A 370 48.67 -30.87 34.07
C TYR A 370 49.97 -30.48 33.37
N LEU A 371 51.02 -31.30 33.36
CA LEU A 371 52.31 -30.99 32.74
C LEU A 371 52.31 -31.20 31.21
N TYR A 372 51.38 -32.00 30.66
CA TYR A 372 51.38 -32.36 29.24
C TYR A 372 50.00 -32.33 28.56
N ASN A 373 48.96 -31.96 29.27
CA ASN A 373 47.62 -31.86 28.75
C ASN A 373 47.03 -30.46 29.03
N GLU A 374 46.76 -29.69 28.01
CA GLU A 374 46.13 -28.36 28.13
C GLU A 374 44.63 -28.41 28.37
N ASP A 375 44.00 -29.60 28.22
CA ASP A 375 42.56 -29.80 28.27
C ASP A 375 42.14 -30.27 29.69
N LEU A 376 42.43 -29.46 30.70
CA LEU A 376 42.18 -29.73 32.12
C LEU A 376 40.78 -29.34 32.62
N PHE A 377 39.98 -28.69 31.74
CA PHE A 377 38.67 -28.21 32.12
C PHE A 377 37.56 -29.17 31.67
N LYS A 378 36.52 -29.29 32.51
CA LYS A 378 35.31 -30.00 32.09
C LYS A 378 34.71 -29.38 30.86
N LYS A 379 34.27 -30.20 29.93
CA LYS A 379 33.61 -29.77 28.69
C LYS A 379 32.11 -29.92 28.84
N VAL A 380 31.36 -28.88 28.44
CA VAL A 380 29.88 -28.94 28.32
C VAL A 380 29.53 -28.80 26.86
N THR A 381 28.67 -29.70 26.42
CA THR A 381 28.10 -29.60 25.09
C THR A 381 26.99 -28.53 25.12
N VAL A 382 27.24 -27.41 24.49
CA VAL A 382 26.24 -26.35 24.33
C VAL A 382 25.52 -26.60 23.00
N THR A 383 24.28 -26.94 23.07
CA THR A 383 23.42 -27.04 21.89
C THR A 383 22.87 -25.65 21.56
N ALA A 384 23.14 -25.17 20.35
CA ALA A 384 22.54 -23.93 19.89
C ALA A 384 21.02 -24.09 19.81
N ASP A 385 20.29 -23.12 20.35
CA ASP A 385 18.83 -23.11 20.25
C ASP A 385 18.39 -23.18 18.80
N GLY A 386 17.50 -24.12 18.50
CA GLY A 386 16.89 -24.26 17.19
C GLY A 386 15.89 -23.15 16.95
N LYS A 387 15.82 -22.65 15.73
CA LYS A 387 14.75 -21.70 15.36
C LYS A 387 13.39 -22.38 15.53
N ASN A 388 12.51 -21.74 16.32
CA ASN A 388 11.16 -22.22 16.50
C ASN A 388 10.32 -21.96 15.26
N HIS A 389 9.60 -22.95 14.80
CA HIS A 389 8.75 -22.89 13.63
C HIS A 389 7.27 -22.96 14.01
N GLY A 390 6.43 -22.19 13.31
CA GLY A 390 4.97 -22.28 13.41
C GLY A 390 4.36 -22.45 12.01
N LEU A 391 3.17 -23.02 11.94
CA LEU A 391 2.43 -23.26 10.70
C LEU A 391 1.06 -22.59 10.75
N ILE A 392 0.69 -21.91 9.66
CA ILE A 392 -0.65 -21.40 9.42
C ILE A 392 -1.15 -22.04 8.12
N PHE A 393 -2.27 -22.73 8.20
CA PHE A 393 -2.95 -23.30 7.05
C PHE A 393 -4.13 -22.42 6.68
N ILE A 394 -4.25 -22.05 5.40
CA ILE A 394 -5.36 -21.31 4.86
C ILE A 394 -6.07 -22.19 3.85
N LEU A 395 -7.30 -22.54 4.14
CA LEU A 395 -8.15 -23.39 3.33
C LEU A 395 -9.15 -22.57 2.55
N ASP A 396 -9.32 -22.92 1.30
CA ASP A 396 -10.39 -22.42 0.47
C ASP A 396 -11.71 -23.12 0.81
N TRP A 397 -12.70 -22.32 1.24
CA TRP A 397 -14.05 -22.80 1.57
C TRP A 397 -15.06 -22.29 0.53
N SER A 398 -14.66 -22.39 -0.76
CA SER A 398 -15.48 -21.95 -1.89
C SER A 398 -16.29 -23.08 -2.52
N GLY A 399 -17.31 -22.70 -3.29
CA GLY A 399 -18.20 -23.64 -3.96
C GLY A 399 -17.51 -24.59 -4.92
N SER A 400 -16.43 -24.17 -5.57
CA SER A 400 -15.62 -24.97 -6.50
C SER A 400 -14.89 -26.11 -5.81
N MET A 401 -14.54 -25.97 -4.53
CA MET A 401 -13.88 -26.98 -3.72
C MET A 401 -14.77 -28.19 -3.36
N CYS A 402 -16.07 -28.15 -3.66
CA CYS A 402 -17.06 -29.14 -3.24
C CYS A 402 -16.61 -30.61 -3.45
N ALA A 403 -16.03 -30.91 -4.62
CA ALA A 403 -15.59 -32.26 -4.95
C ALA A 403 -14.30 -32.70 -4.24
N GLN A 404 -13.43 -31.77 -3.88
CA GLN A 404 -12.10 -32.02 -3.33
C GLN A 404 -11.98 -31.67 -1.84
N ILE A 405 -13.02 -31.07 -1.25
CA ILE A 405 -12.95 -30.51 0.11
C ILE A 405 -12.61 -31.58 1.17
N LEU A 406 -13.16 -32.77 1.07
CA LEU A 406 -12.90 -33.85 2.02
C LEU A 406 -11.45 -34.33 1.94
N ASP A 407 -10.89 -34.46 0.75
CA ASP A 407 -9.51 -34.92 0.59
C ASP A 407 -8.52 -33.83 0.99
N THR A 408 -8.81 -32.57 0.71
CA THR A 408 -8.06 -31.42 1.22
C THR A 408 -8.09 -31.36 2.73
N TYR A 409 -9.26 -31.58 3.32
CA TYR A 409 -9.41 -31.65 4.78
C TYR A 409 -8.62 -32.81 5.39
N LYS A 410 -8.64 -34.01 4.79
CA LYS A 410 -7.84 -35.17 5.24
C LYS A 410 -6.34 -34.84 5.27
N GLN A 411 -5.81 -34.18 4.23
CA GLN A 411 -4.41 -33.78 4.16
C GLN A 411 -4.07 -32.76 5.26
N THR A 412 -4.91 -31.75 5.41
CA THR A 412 -4.74 -30.71 6.43
C THR A 412 -4.80 -31.29 7.84
N LEU A 413 -5.77 -32.17 8.11
CA LEU A 413 -5.91 -32.85 9.41
C LEU A 413 -4.70 -33.74 9.71
N SER A 414 -4.16 -34.43 8.69
CA SER A 414 -2.94 -35.25 8.86
C SER A 414 -1.76 -34.40 9.30
N LEU A 415 -1.58 -33.21 8.67
CA LEU A 415 -0.54 -32.27 9.04
C LEU A 415 -0.80 -31.64 10.43
N ALA A 416 -2.04 -31.31 10.75
CA ALA A 416 -2.40 -30.82 12.09
C ALA A 416 -2.10 -31.83 13.19
N ILE A 417 -2.44 -33.10 12.98
CA ILE A 417 -2.10 -34.21 13.91
C ILE A 417 -0.58 -34.35 14.03
N PHE A 418 0.15 -34.27 12.93
CA PHE A 418 1.62 -34.29 12.93
C PHE A 418 2.19 -33.15 13.76
N CYS A 419 1.78 -31.89 13.49
CA CYS A 419 2.23 -30.71 14.22
C CYS A 419 1.98 -30.85 15.72
N ARG A 420 0.79 -31.36 16.10
CA ARG A 420 0.42 -31.61 17.50
C ARG A 420 1.33 -32.65 18.17
N LYS A 421 1.66 -33.74 17.47
CA LYS A 421 2.58 -34.77 17.99
C LYS A 421 4.00 -34.29 18.20
N VAL A 422 4.49 -33.43 17.31
CA VAL A 422 5.85 -32.89 17.35
C VAL A 422 5.95 -31.61 18.20
N GLY A 423 4.82 -31.08 18.65
CA GLY A 423 4.77 -29.86 19.46
C GLY A 423 5.04 -28.58 18.65
N ILE A 424 4.71 -28.55 17.35
CA ILE A 424 4.81 -27.36 16.51
C ILE A 424 3.50 -26.57 16.62
N PRO A 425 3.53 -25.29 16.99
CA PRO A 425 2.33 -24.44 17.00
C PRO A 425 1.73 -24.33 15.61
N PHE A 426 0.43 -24.49 15.50
CA PHE A 426 -0.28 -24.36 14.23
C PHE A 426 -1.68 -23.77 14.41
N GLN A 427 -2.22 -23.23 13.32
CA GLN A 427 -3.58 -22.74 13.19
C GLN A 427 -4.10 -23.09 11.79
N VAL A 428 -5.30 -23.65 11.72
CA VAL A 428 -6.00 -23.96 10.48
C VAL A 428 -7.16 -23.01 10.33
N LEU A 429 -7.08 -22.15 9.35
CA LEU A 429 -8.07 -21.12 9.02
C LEU A 429 -8.72 -21.46 7.69
N ALA A 430 -10.03 -21.34 7.58
CA ALA A 430 -10.72 -21.43 6.31
C ALA A 430 -11.37 -20.07 6.00
N PHE A 431 -11.22 -19.58 4.78
CA PHE A 431 -11.86 -18.32 4.37
C PHE A 431 -13.20 -18.59 3.68
N THR A 432 -14.19 -17.80 4.03
CA THR A 432 -15.53 -17.85 3.42
C THR A 432 -16.12 -16.45 3.26
N GLN A 433 -17.13 -16.35 2.44
CA GLN A 433 -17.94 -15.15 2.27
C GLN A 433 -19.42 -15.42 2.58
N ASP A 434 -19.69 -16.40 3.41
CA ASP A 434 -21.05 -16.72 3.86
C ASP A 434 -21.49 -15.76 4.97
N GLY A 435 -22.63 -15.08 4.78
CA GLY A 435 -23.19 -14.14 5.77
C GLY A 435 -23.82 -14.80 7.01
N GLY A 436 -23.79 -16.14 7.13
CA GLY A 436 -24.42 -16.87 8.25
C GLY A 436 -23.79 -16.63 9.63
N PHE A 437 -22.62 -16.01 9.69
CA PHE A 437 -21.97 -15.58 10.94
C PHE A 437 -22.32 -14.15 11.36
N PHE A 438 -23.20 -13.49 10.62
CA PHE A 438 -23.64 -12.14 10.96
C PHE A 438 -24.33 -12.11 12.30
N SER A 439 -23.91 -11.17 13.15
CA SER A 439 -24.60 -10.83 14.39
C SER A 439 -25.26 -9.47 14.23
N GLU A 440 -26.42 -9.26 14.81
CA GLU A 440 -27.11 -7.96 14.88
C GLU A 440 -26.27 -6.87 15.56
N ASP A 441 -25.23 -7.28 16.31
CA ASP A 441 -24.32 -6.37 16.98
C ASP A 441 -23.31 -5.70 16.02
N PHE A 442 -23.20 -6.14 14.75
CA PHE A 442 -22.29 -5.58 13.76
C PHE A 442 -22.83 -4.28 13.19
N LYS A 443 -22.07 -3.20 13.36
CA LYS A 443 -22.37 -1.93 12.71
C LYS A 443 -21.51 -1.79 11.45
N GLN A 444 -22.10 -1.23 10.41
CA GLN A 444 -21.39 -1.00 9.15
C GLN A 444 -20.12 -0.13 9.35
N SER A 445 -20.17 0.81 10.28
CA SER A 445 -19.02 1.65 10.68
C SER A 445 -17.81 0.87 11.18
N ASP A 446 -17.99 -0.36 11.71
CA ASP A 446 -16.90 -1.18 12.26
C ASP A 446 -16.00 -1.77 11.17
N PHE A 447 -16.48 -1.74 9.93
CA PHE A 447 -15.81 -2.27 8.74
C PHE A 447 -15.29 -1.18 7.80
N GLU A 448 -15.55 0.10 8.08
CA GLU A 448 -15.09 1.19 7.24
C GLU A 448 -13.57 1.37 7.33
N GLY A 449 -12.91 1.33 6.19
CA GLY A 449 -11.49 1.61 6.04
C GLY A 449 -11.20 3.10 5.81
N ARG A 450 -9.92 3.46 5.82
CA ARG A 450 -9.44 4.76 5.37
C ARG A 450 -9.52 4.84 3.84
N ASP A 451 -9.54 6.05 3.32
CA ASP A 451 -9.49 6.29 1.88
C ASP A 451 -8.23 5.67 1.25
N ASN A 452 -8.37 5.16 0.03
CA ASN A 452 -7.31 4.46 -0.70
C ASN A 452 -6.71 3.26 0.04
N THR A 453 -7.52 2.55 0.85
CA THR A 453 -7.11 1.30 1.48
C THR A 453 -7.85 0.11 0.90
N PHE A 454 -7.20 -1.06 0.94
CA PHE A 454 -7.78 -2.34 0.56
C PHE A 454 -9.02 -2.62 1.41
N SER A 455 -10.15 -2.91 0.76
CA SER A 455 -11.41 -3.16 1.45
C SER A 455 -11.58 -4.63 1.78
N ILE A 456 -11.78 -4.93 3.06
CA ILE A 456 -12.24 -6.25 3.50
C ILE A 456 -13.76 -6.15 3.70
N PRO A 457 -14.56 -6.91 2.93
CA PRO A 457 -16.00 -6.83 3.02
C PRO A 457 -16.51 -7.39 4.36
N TYR A 458 -17.60 -6.84 4.85
CA TYR A 458 -18.22 -7.23 6.13
C TYR A 458 -18.63 -8.71 6.21
N ASN A 459 -18.91 -9.34 5.07
CA ASN A 459 -19.28 -10.76 4.97
C ASN A 459 -18.09 -11.70 4.75
N PHE A 460 -16.86 -11.19 4.88
CA PHE A 460 -15.65 -12.00 4.89
C PHE A 460 -15.41 -12.58 6.28
N PHE A 461 -15.20 -13.88 6.37
CA PHE A 461 -14.88 -14.55 7.63
C PHE A 461 -13.71 -15.53 7.48
N LEU A 462 -12.90 -15.59 8.52
CA LEU A 462 -11.86 -16.58 8.72
C LEU A 462 -12.31 -17.52 9.83
N MET A 463 -12.66 -18.73 9.48
CA MET A 463 -13.09 -19.78 10.40
C MET A 463 -11.85 -20.52 10.95
N GLU A 464 -11.63 -20.45 12.24
CA GLU A 464 -10.59 -21.23 12.90
C GLU A 464 -11.09 -22.66 13.11
N PHE A 465 -10.69 -23.57 12.25
CA PHE A 465 -11.13 -24.94 12.29
C PHE A 465 -10.40 -25.77 13.35
N LEU A 466 -9.08 -25.67 13.36
CA LEU A 466 -8.21 -26.43 14.27
C LEU A 466 -7.05 -25.54 14.73
N SER A 467 -6.65 -25.72 15.97
CA SER A 467 -5.55 -24.96 16.56
C SER A 467 -4.73 -25.83 17.52
N SER A 468 -3.45 -25.51 17.66
CA SER A 468 -2.58 -26.14 18.67
C SER A 468 -3.01 -25.83 20.11
N GLU A 469 -3.86 -24.84 20.32
CA GLU A 469 -4.36 -24.40 21.63
C GLU A 469 -5.53 -25.24 22.15
N GLN A 470 -6.28 -25.87 21.24
CA GLN A 470 -7.38 -26.74 21.63
C GLN A 470 -6.87 -27.88 22.49
N ASN A 471 -7.60 -28.26 23.55
CA ASN A 471 -7.35 -29.47 24.26
C ASN A 471 -7.66 -30.70 23.38
N ASN A 472 -7.35 -31.90 23.85
CA ASN A 472 -7.51 -33.12 23.04
C ASN A 472 -8.97 -33.42 22.70
N ARG A 473 -9.90 -33.13 23.61
CA ARG A 473 -11.32 -33.39 23.43
C ARG A 473 -11.91 -32.41 22.41
N ASP A 474 -11.65 -31.14 22.56
CA ASP A 474 -12.18 -30.11 21.66
C ASP A 474 -11.62 -30.25 20.25
N PHE A 475 -10.32 -30.58 20.14
CA PHE A 475 -9.70 -30.88 18.85
C PHE A 475 -10.38 -32.09 18.16
N ASP A 476 -10.64 -33.16 18.89
CA ASP A 476 -11.30 -34.36 18.33
C ASP A 476 -12.76 -34.08 17.98
N THR A 477 -13.47 -33.26 18.73
CA THR A 477 -14.85 -32.82 18.44
C THR A 477 -14.87 -31.97 17.17
N SER A 478 -14.04 -30.94 17.11
CA SER A 478 -13.93 -30.08 15.93
C SER A 478 -13.56 -30.86 14.68
N ALA A 479 -12.58 -31.79 14.81
CA ALA A 479 -12.18 -32.65 13.70
C ALA A 479 -13.31 -33.58 13.22
N THR A 480 -14.12 -34.09 14.12
CA THR A 480 -15.27 -34.95 13.77
C THR A 480 -16.35 -34.15 13.07
N TYR A 481 -16.67 -32.95 13.55
CA TYR A 481 -17.72 -32.10 12.97
C TYR A 481 -17.33 -31.62 11.57
N LEU A 482 -16.09 -31.20 11.38
CA LEU A 482 -15.58 -30.83 10.06
C LEU A 482 -15.55 -32.02 9.10
N TRP A 483 -15.22 -33.22 9.57
CA TRP A 483 -15.32 -34.41 8.74
C TRP A 483 -16.75 -34.66 8.26
N ARG A 484 -17.74 -34.52 9.15
CA ARG A 484 -19.18 -34.67 8.83
C ARG A 484 -19.58 -33.66 7.73
N ILE A 485 -19.22 -32.39 7.90
CA ILE A 485 -19.53 -31.30 6.96
C ILE A 485 -18.87 -31.54 5.60
N CYS A 486 -17.57 -31.83 5.58
CA CYS A 486 -16.86 -32.12 4.32
C CYS A 486 -17.43 -33.36 3.61
N SER A 487 -17.84 -34.36 4.35
CA SER A 487 -18.46 -35.57 3.79
C SER A 487 -19.81 -35.27 3.15
N MET A 488 -20.64 -34.41 3.76
CA MET A 488 -21.92 -34.04 3.18
C MET A 488 -21.76 -33.34 1.83
N PHE A 489 -20.74 -32.50 1.63
CA PHE A 489 -20.48 -31.84 0.36
C PHE A 489 -20.11 -32.81 -0.75
N VAL A 490 -19.24 -33.78 -0.46
CA VAL A 490 -18.77 -34.78 -1.45
C VAL A 490 -19.90 -35.68 -1.90
N PHE A 491 -20.77 -36.10 -0.98
CA PHE A 491 -21.87 -37.00 -1.29
C PHE A 491 -23.15 -36.28 -1.79
N ARG A 492 -23.13 -34.96 -1.96
CA ARG A 492 -24.25 -34.17 -2.48
C ARG A 492 -24.79 -34.69 -3.83
N ASN A 493 -23.94 -35.18 -4.71
CA ASN A 493 -24.24 -35.51 -6.09
C ASN A 493 -24.47 -37.02 -6.36
N HIS A 494 -24.43 -37.86 -5.33
CA HIS A 494 -24.69 -39.30 -5.48
C HIS A 494 -26.21 -39.57 -5.44
N TYR A 495 -26.84 -39.57 -6.60
CA TYR A 495 -28.28 -39.76 -6.80
C TYR A 495 -28.71 -41.24 -6.95
N ASN A 496 -27.91 -42.21 -6.52
CA ASN A 496 -28.37 -43.60 -6.49
C ASN A 496 -29.24 -43.82 -5.23
N TRP A 497 -30.54 -43.91 -5.48
CA TRP A 497 -31.58 -44.05 -4.45
C TRP A 497 -31.50 -45.35 -3.67
N ASP A 498 -30.81 -46.36 -4.24
CA ASP A 498 -30.74 -47.73 -3.69
C ASP A 498 -29.49 -47.98 -2.80
N GLU A 499 -28.55 -47.06 -2.71
CA GLU A 499 -27.36 -47.22 -1.87
C GLU A 499 -27.52 -46.52 -0.52
N VAL A 500 -27.13 -47.20 0.55
CA VAL A 500 -27.04 -46.63 1.90
C VAL A 500 -26.05 -45.43 1.85
N LYS A 501 -26.57 -44.21 1.96
CA LYS A 501 -25.75 -43.00 1.92
C LYS A 501 -24.82 -43.00 3.14
N PRO A 502 -23.50 -42.81 2.92
CA PRO A 502 -22.53 -42.86 4.01
C PRO A 502 -22.58 -41.60 4.89
N CYS A 503 -23.38 -40.59 4.54
CA CYS A 503 -23.53 -39.32 5.25
C CYS A 503 -24.93 -38.73 5.05
N PRO A 504 -25.45 -37.96 6.02
CA PRO A 504 -26.63 -37.14 5.86
C PRO A 504 -26.51 -36.14 4.70
N PRO A 505 -27.63 -35.72 4.08
CA PRO A 505 -27.62 -34.76 2.99
C PRO A 505 -27.21 -33.32 3.43
N THR A 506 -26.88 -32.46 2.46
CA THR A 506 -26.35 -31.11 2.68
C THR A 506 -27.29 -30.17 3.44
N GLN A 507 -28.59 -30.47 3.54
CA GLN A 507 -29.53 -29.70 4.35
C GLN A 507 -29.17 -29.67 5.86
N TYR A 508 -28.33 -30.59 6.33
CA TYR A 508 -27.82 -30.63 7.69
C TYR A 508 -26.53 -29.81 7.89
N ILE A 509 -26.08 -29.07 6.87
CA ILE A 509 -24.96 -28.16 7.01
C ILE A 509 -25.44 -26.91 7.76
N PRO A 510 -24.81 -26.53 8.88
CA PRO A 510 -25.16 -25.33 9.61
C PRO A 510 -25.01 -24.06 8.77
N THR A 511 -25.89 -23.07 9.01
CA THR A 511 -25.79 -21.76 8.39
C THR A 511 -24.44 -21.12 8.73
N GLY A 512 -23.77 -20.54 7.75
CA GLY A 512 -22.42 -19.98 7.90
C GLY A 512 -21.29 -20.93 7.52
N LEU A 513 -21.55 -22.26 7.48
CA LEU A 513 -20.56 -23.26 7.08
C LEU A 513 -20.75 -23.79 5.65
N ASN A 514 -21.63 -23.15 4.88
CA ASN A 514 -21.79 -23.46 3.46
C ASN A 514 -20.59 -23.00 2.65
N LEU A 515 -20.31 -23.70 1.54
CA LEU A 515 -19.32 -23.27 0.56
C LEU A 515 -19.83 -22.03 -0.16
N SER A 516 -19.02 -20.98 -0.26
CA SER A 516 -19.43 -19.69 -0.77
C SER A 516 -18.40 -19.13 -1.79
N GLY A 517 -18.18 -17.80 -1.82
CA GLY A 517 -17.20 -17.14 -2.69
C GLY A 517 -15.75 -17.42 -2.32
N THR A 518 -14.82 -16.88 -3.14
CA THR A 518 -13.37 -17.10 -2.97
C THR A 518 -12.63 -15.81 -2.59
N PRO A 519 -12.78 -15.27 -1.36
CA PRO A 519 -12.10 -14.06 -0.89
C PRO A 519 -10.64 -14.34 -0.51
N LEU A 520 -9.87 -14.91 -1.46
CA LEU A 520 -8.47 -15.27 -1.25
C LEU A 520 -7.61 -14.03 -0.97
N ASN A 521 -7.79 -12.95 -1.72
CA ASN A 521 -7.00 -11.72 -1.55
C ASN A 521 -7.26 -11.06 -0.19
N GLU A 522 -8.50 -11.09 0.29
CA GLU A 522 -8.90 -10.60 1.60
C GLU A 522 -8.25 -11.44 2.71
N SER A 523 -8.19 -12.77 2.52
CA SER A 523 -7.52 -13.67 3.46
C SER A 523 -6.01 -13.42 3.52
N LEU A 524 -5.38 -13.14 2.37
CA LEU A 524 -3.96 -12.76 2.31
C LEU A 524 -3.71 -11.41 2.97
N ALA A 525 -4.58 -10.41 2.74
CA ALA A 525 -4.49 -9.11 3.39
C ALA A 525 -4.59 -9.24 4.92
N ALA A 526 -5.48 -10.11 5.42
CA ALA A 526 -5.62 -10.39 6.85
C ALA A 526 -4.36 -10.98 7.49
N LEU A 527 -3.50 -11.67 6.73
CA LEU A 527 -2.22 -12.20 7.22
C LEU A 527 -1.28 -11.12 7.73
N GLN A 528 -1.40 -9.89 7.25
CA GLN A 528 -0.63 -8.76 7.77
C GLN A 528 -0.80 -8.59 9.28
N THR A 529 -2.01 -8.81 9.80
CA THR A 529 -2.34 -8.73 11.23
C THR A 529 -2.15 -10.07 11.93
N LEU A 530 -2.47 -11.18 11.26
CA LEU A 530 -2.41 -12.53 11.85
C LEU A 530 -0.98 -12.98 12.13
N ILE A 531 -0.04 -12.78 11.20
CA ILE A 531 1.35 -13.25 11.36
C ILE A 531 2.03 -12.67 12.61
N PRO A 532 2.00 -11.34 12.86
CA PRO A 532 2.57 -10.77 14.08
C PRO A 532 1.89 -11.29 15.35
N SER A 533 0.57 -11.41 15.34
CA SER A 533 -0.22 -11.94 16.47
C SER A 533 0.15 -13.38 16.79
N PHE A 534 0.22 -14.24 15.77
CA PHE A 534 0.64 -15.63 15.91
C PHE A 534 2.07 -15.77 16.43
N LYS A 535 3.01 -14.99 15.86
CA LYS A 535 4.41 -14.97 16.33
C LYS A 535 4.53 -14.57 17.79
N LYS A 536 3.84 -13.50 18.19
CA LYS A 536 3.84 -13.01 19.56
C LYS A 536 3.23 -14.02 20.53
N LYS A 537 2.12 -14.64 20.14
CA LYS A 537 1.38 -15.59 20.97
C LYS A 537 2.17 -16.86 21.24
N HIS A 538 2.84 -17.42 20.23
CA HIS A 538 3.53 -18.70 20.30
C HIS A 538 5.05 -18.59 20.45
N GLY A 539 5.61 -17.39 20.46
CA GLY A 539 7.07 -17.18 20.60
C GLY A 539 7.88 -17.77 19.42
N VAL A 540 7.31 -17.82 18.20
CA VAL A 540 7.95 -18.44 17.03
C VAL A 540 8.69 -17.42 16.18
N GLU A 541 9.88 -17.79 15.68
CA GLU A 541 10.68 -16.93 14.80
C GLU A 541 10.28 -17.07 13.33
N LYS A 542 10.04 -18.29 12.87
CA LYS A 542 9.67 -18.60 11.50
C LYS A 542 8.24 -19.10 11.41
N VAL A 543 7.47 -18.57 10.46
CA VAL A 543 6.12 -19.06 10.18
C VAL A 543 6.04 -19.55 8.74
N HIS A 544 5.49 -20.74 8.57
CA HIS A 544 5.17 -21.30 7.26
C HIS A 544 3.68 -21.17 7.03
N ILE A 545 3.31 -20.49 5.96
CA ILE A 545 1.92 -20.28 5.57
C ILE A 545 1.64 -21.16 4.37
N SER A 546 0.72 -22.12 4.53
CA SER A 546 0.29 -23.03 3.48
C SER A 546 -1.11 -22.66 3.02
N ILE A 547 -1.26 -22.25 1.78
CA ILE A 547 -2.51 -21.82 1.16
C ILE A 547 -2.97 -22.92 0.23
N LEU A 548 -4.17 -23.47 0.48
CA LEU A 548 -4.77 -24.55 -0.29
C LEU A 548 -6.02 -24.01 -0.97
N THR A 549 -6.00 -23.88 -2.30
CA THR A 549 -7.10 -23.35 -3.11
C THR A 549 -7.18 -24.06 -4.45
N ASP A 550 -8.36 -24.13 -5.04
CA ASP A 550 -8.58 -24.67 -6.38
C ASP A 550 -8.75 -23.58 -7.44
N GLY A 551 -9.01 -22.34 -7.01
CA GLY A 551 -9.44 -21.26 -7.85
C GLY A 551 -8.57 -20.01 -7.83
N GLU A 552 -9.05 -19.06 -8.61
CA GLU A 552 -8.56 -17.69 -8.63
C GLU A 552 -9.35 -16.85 -7.62
N ALA A 553 -8.69 -15.84 -7.05
CA ALA A 553 -9.34 -14.90 -6.16
C ALA A 553 -10.47 -14.15 -6.87
N GLN A 554 -11.52 -13.84 -6.14
CA GLN A 554 -12.55 -12.92 -6.63
C GLN A 554 -12.01 -11.48 -6.75
N TRP A 555 -12.80 -10.59 -7.38
CA TRP A 555 -12.47 -9.18 -7.52
C TRP A 555 -12.39 -8.50 -6.16
N SER A 556 -11.22 -7.95 -5.85
CA SER A 556 -11.00 -7.16 -4.65
C SER A 556 -11.34 -5.69 -4.89
N ARG A 557 -11.54 -4.95 -3.80
CA ARG A 557 -12.03 -3.57 -3.82
C ARG A 557 -11.20 -2.69 -2.89
N GLN A 558 -11.36 -1.36 -3.06
CA GLN A 558 -10.74 -0.34 -2.22
C GLN A 558 -11.78 0.62 -1.66
N TRP A 559 -11.47 1.24 -0.52
CA TRP A 559 -12.26 2.32 0.02
C TRP A 559 -11.94 3.63 -0.68
N ARG A 560 -12.98 4.37 -1.05
CA ARG A 560 -12.91 5.72 -1.59
C ARG A 560 -13.89 6.63 -0.91
N THR A 561 -13.46 7.87 -0.77
CA THR A 561 -14.31 8.97 -0.31
C THR A 561 -14.66 9.83 -1.54
N THR A 562 -15.94 10.06 -1.76
CA THR A 562 -16.42 10.99 -2.79
C THR A 562 -17.38 11.98 -2.17
N GLU A 563 -17.31 13.22 -2.63
CA GLU A 563 -18.30 14.23 -2.31
C GLU A 563 -19.47 14.14 -3.30
N TYR A 564 -20.66 14.01 -2.75
CA TYR A 564 -21.88 14.03 -3.54
C TYR A 564 -22.89 15.00 -2.90
N HIS A 565 -23.25 16.06 -3.61
CA HIS A 565 -24.11 17.15 -3.12
C HIS A 565 -23.66 17.78 -1.78
N GLY A 566 -22.36 17.97 -1.57
CA GLY A 566 -21.81 18.56 -0.35
C GLY A 566 -21.74 17.60 0.86
N GLU A 567 -22.10 16.32 0.68
CA GLU A 567 -21.92 15.27 1.68
C GLU A 567 -20.77 14.36 1.31
N THR A 568 -19.81 14.23 2.20
CA THR A 568 -18.69 13.29 2.06
C THR A 568 -19.16 11.87 2.34
N ARG A 569 -19.18 11.01 1.34
CA ARG A 569 -19.59 9.60 1.48
C ARG A 569 -18.43 8.66 1.17
N LYS A 570 -18.19 7.73 2.08
CA LYS A 570 -17.27 6.62 1.86
C LYS A 570 -18.00 5.49 1.16
N HIS A 571 -17.39 4.96 0.11
CA HIS A 571 -17.91 3.82 -0.63
C HIS A 571 -16.77 2.89 -1.07
N VAL A 572 -17.12 1.71 -1.58
CA VAL A 572 -16.18 0.69 -2.00
C VAL A 572 -16.19 0.58 -3.52
N THR A 573 -15.02 0.77 -4.17
CA THR A 573 -14.86 0.69 -5.62
C THR A 573 -13.87 -0.41 -6.02
N GLY A 574 -13.93 -0.84 -7.29
CA GLY A 574 -12.89 -1.70 -7.88
C GLY A 574 -11.57 -0.93 -8.08
N PHE A 575 -10.49 -1.67 -8.36
CA PHE A 575 -9.20 -1.07 -8.71
C PHE A 575 -9.22 -0.50 -10.13
N GLY A 576 -8.56 0.65 -10.31
CA GLY A 576 -8.30 1.24 -11.61
C GLY A 576 -7.20 0.49 -12.39
N ARG A 577 -7.00 0.85 -13.67
CA ARG A 577 -6.00 0.20 -14.54
C ARG A 577 -4.55 0.39 -14.06
N ASN A 578 -4.24 1.52 -13.42
CA ASN A 578 -2.90 1.86 -12.95
C ASN A 578 -2.82 1.84 -11.42
N THR A 579 -3.50 0.89 -10.77
CA THR A 579 -3.47 0.77 -9.31
C THR A 579 -2.20 0.06 -8.86
N MET A 580 -1.52 0.63 -7.86
CA MET A 580 -0.33 0.09 -7.23
C MET A 580 -0.59 -0.20 -5.75
N LEU A 581 -0.26 -1.40 -5.30
CA LEU A 581 -0.20 -1.72 -3.88
C LEU A 581 1.08 -1.14 -3.28
N ARG A 582 0.97 -0.31 -2.27
CA ARG A 582 2.10 0.34 -1.60
C ARG A 582 2.33 -0.21 -0.20
N ASP A 583 3.56 -0.52 0.12
CA ASP A 583 4.00 -0.80 1.49
C ASP A 583 4.63 0.46 2.10
N ARG A 584 3.91 1.11 2.99
CA ARG A 584 4.36 2.33 3.68
C ARG A 584 5.64 2.13 4.50
N LYS A 585 5.91 0.91 5.02
CA LYS A 585 7.12 0.64 5.81
C LYS A 585 8.38 0.50 4.98
N THR A 586 8.28 -0.19 3.83
CA THR A 586 9.43 -0.44 2.95
C THR A 586 9.48 0.53 1.79
N GLY A 587 8.40 1.27 1.55
CA GLY A 587 8.25 2.17 0.42
C GLY A 587 8.15 1.48 -0.93
N ARG A 588 8.00 0.16 -0.98
CA ARG A 588 7.88 -0.60 -2.23
C ARG A 588 6.47 -0.55 -2.76
N THR A 589 6.37 -0.53 -4.08
CA THR A 589 5.10 -0.57 -4.81
C THR A 589 5.01 -1.84 -5.65
N TYR A 590 3.79 -2.36 -5.84
CA TYR A 590 3.52 -3.58 -6.58
C TYR A 590 2.29 -3.35 -7.47
N GLU A 591 2.40 -3.66 -8.74
CA GLU A 591 1.34 -3.45 -9.73
C GLU A 591 0.14 -4.36 -9.50
N MET A 592 -1.09 -3.81 -9.61
CA MET A 592 -2.37 -4.51 -9.46
C MET A 592 -3.28 -4.28 -10.68
N SER A 593 -2.74 -4.32 -11.88
CA SER A 593 -3.45 -4.01 -13.12
C SER A 593 -4.54 -5.02 -13.51
N SER A 594 -4.50 -6.23 -12.94
CA SER A 594 -5.52 -7.26 -13.14
C SER A 594 -5.82 -8.02 -11.83
N TYR A 595 -6.91 -8.78 -11.80
CA TYR A 595 -7.26 -9.58 -10.62
C TYR A 595 -6.19 -10.64 -10.29
N ARG A 596 -5.51 -11.20 -11.29
CA ARG A 596 -4.39 -12.13 -11.11
C ARG A 596 -3.17 -11.43 -10.52
N ASP A 597 -2.90 -10.21 -10.99
CA ASP A 597 -1.79 -9.41 -10.51
C ASP A 597 -2.01 -8.98 -9.06
N THR A 598 -3.26 -8.74 -8.66
CA THR A 598 -3.61 -8.38 -7.27
C THR A 598 -3.13 -9.45 -6.28
N THR A 599 -3.44 -10.73 -6.51
CA THR A 599 -2.97 -11.82 -5.64
C THR A 599 -1.45 -11.88 -5.59
N HIS A 600 -0.80 -11.73 -6.75
CA HIS A 600 0.65 -11.74 -6.85
C HIS A 600 1.30 -10.53 -6.16
N ALA A 601 0.71 -9.34 -6.31
CA ALA A 601 1.13 -8.12 -5.63
C ALA A 601 1.06 -8.27 -4.10
N ILE A 602 -0.06 -8.80 -3.57
CA ILE A 602 -0.24 -9.02 -2.13
C ILE A 602 0.77 -10.05 -1.60
N LEU A 603 1.03 -11.13 -2.33
CA LEU A 603 2.04 -12.13 -1.94
C LEU A 603 3.46 -11.54 -1.93
N LYS A 604 3.82 -10.74 -2.94
CA LYS A 604 5.11 -10.03 -2.97
C LYS A 604 5.22 -9.03 -1.81
N TYR A 605 4.15 -8.31 -1.53
CA TYR A 605 4.06 -7.40 -0.40
C TYR A 605 4.30 -8.11 0.93
N LEU A 606 3.57 -9.21 1.20
CA LEU A 606 3.72 -9.99 2.41
C LEU A 606 5.13 -10.59 2.55
N LYS A 607 5.71 -11.10 1.46
CA LYS A 607 7.06 -11.63 1.43
C LYS A 607 8.11 -10.56 1.71
N GLY A 608 7.92 -9.35 1.18
CA GLY A 608 8.78 -8.20 1.47
C GLY A 608 8.70 -7.77 2.93
N ARG A 609 7.50 -7.77 3.51
CA ARG A 609 7.23 -7.33 4.89
C ARG A 609 7.64 -8.36 5.94
N PHE A 610 7.53 -9.65 5.61
CA PHE A 610 7.83 -10.77 6.52
C PHE A 610 8.90 -11.71 5.94
N PRO A 611 10.17 -11.30 5.88
CA PRO A 611 11.24 -12.10 5.27
C PRO A 611 11.48 -13.45 5.97
N ASN A 612 11.09 -13.55 7.24
CA ASN A 612 11.19 -14.79 8.04
C ASN A 612 9.95 -15.70 7.89
N CYS A 613 9.05 -15.41 6.95
CA CYS A 613 7.89 -16.24 6.66
C CYS A 613 8.03 -16.89 5.29
N ASN A 614 7.63 -18.15 5.19
CA ASN A 614 7.56 -18.87 3.93
C ASN A 614 6.10 -19.03 3.51
N PHE A 615 5.79 -18.60 2.29
CA PHE A 615 4.47 -18.74 1.69
C PHE A 615 4.50 -19.89 0.68
N LEU A 616 3.65 -20.88 0.87
CA LEU A 616 3.50 -22.06 0.02
C LEU A 616 2.06 -22.09 -0.51
N GLY A 617 1.90 -21.97 -1.81
CA GLY A 617 0.60 -22.12 -2.46
C GLY A 617 0.45 -23.52 -3.04
N PHE A 618 -0.65 -24.18 -2.72
CA PHE A 618 -1.05 -25.47 -3.28
C PHE A 618 -2.32 -25.27 -4.09
N ARG A 619 -2.21 -25.47 -5.39
CA ARG A 619 -3.39 -25.47 -6.25
C ARG A 619 -3.95 -26.88 -6.32
N ILE A 620 -5.21 -27.02 -5.94
CA ILE A 620 -5.97 -28.25 -5.97
C ILE A 620 -6.85 -28.23 -7.23
N GLY A 621 -6.89 -29.29 -7.99
CA GLY A 621 -7.72 -29.32 -9.21
C GLY A 621 -7.66 -30.66 -9.92
N ASN A 622 -8.59 -30.84 -10.85
CA ASN A 622 -8.64 -32.00 -11.72
C ASN A 622 -7.49 -31.95 -12.75
N THR A 623 -7.07 -33.09 -13.24
CA THR A 623 -5.98 -33.21 -14.24
C THR A 623 -6.22 -32.33 -15.47
N ARG A 624 -7.47 -32.12 -15.89
CA ARG A 624 -7.82 -31.24 -17.03
C ARG A 624 -7.56 -29.78 -16.71
N ASP A 625 -7.98 -29.29 -15.56
CA ASP A 625 -7.80 -27.91 -15.13
C ASP A 625 -6.32 -27.57 -14.93
N ILE A 626 -5.57 -28.51 -14.37
CA ILE A 626 -4.11 -28.41 -14.20
C ILE A 626 -3.42 -28.37 -15.58
N MET A 627 -3.83 -29.19 -16.53
CA MET A 627 -3.26 -29.19 -17.87
C MET A 627 -3.55 -27.89 -18.65
N TYR A 628 -4.74 -27.32 -18.51
CA TYR A 628 -5.08 -26.01 -19.10
C TYR A 628 -4.20 -24.91 -18.53
N THR A 629 -4.01 -24.87 -17.23
CA THR A 629 -3.17 -23.85 -16.57
C THR A 629 -1.70 -24.04 -16.89
N LEU A 630 -1.21 -25.28 -16.90
CA LEU A 630 0.17 -25.60 -17.26
C LEU A 630 0.47 -25.34 -18.74
N SER A 631 -0.49 -25.55 -19.66
CA SER A 631 -0.31 -25.24 -21.08
C SER A 631 -0.09 -23.76 -21.35
N LEU A 632 -0.68 -22.88 -20.55
CA LEU A 632 -0.47 -21.43 -20.61
C LEU A 632 0.86 -20.98 -20.01
N ILE A 633 1.42 -21.74 -19.06
CA ILE A 633 2.71 -21.44 -18.43
C ILE A 633 3.89 -22.03 -19.22
N HIS A 634 3.71 -23.17 -19.89
CA HIS A 634 4.77 -23.90 -20.62
C HIS A 634 5.14 -23.36 -22.00
N ILE A 635 4.56 -22.26 -22.43
CA ILE A 635 5.07 -21.56 -23.63
C ILE A 635 6.46 -20.93 -23.37
N SER A 636 6.91 -20.84 -22.11
CA SER A 636 8.14 -20.18 -21.72
C SER A 636 9.26 -21.07 -21.14
N GLU A 637 9.02 -22.37 -20.83
CA GLU A 637 10.11 -23.26 -20.33
C GLU A 637 9.94 -24.75 -20.71
N PRO A 638 10.94 -25.39 -21.35
CA PRO A 638 10.85 -26.77 -21.83
C PRO A 638 11.39 -27.79 -20.82
N THR A 639 10.74 -27.99 -19.68
CA THR A 639 11.06 -29.10 -18.79
C THR A 639 9.82 -29.93 -18.50
N ARG A 640 9.82 -31.19 -18.89
CA ARG A 640 8.73 -32.15 -18.63
C ARG A 640 8.55 -32.38 -17.13
N PRO A 641 7.42 -31.98 -16.52
CA PRO A 641 7.13 -32.38 -15.15
C PRO A 641 6.67 -33.83 -15.11
N ARG A 642 7.17 -34.61 -14.16
CA ARG A 642 6.54 -35.85 -13.76
C ARG A 642 5.17 -35.52 -13.18
N LEU A 643 4.10 -36.04 -13.77
CA LEU A 643 2.74 -35.94 -13.29
C LEU A 643 2.64 -36.61 -11.90
N ILE A 644 2.65 -35.79 -10.87
CA ILE A 644 2.13 -36.13 -9.55
C ILE A 644 0.70 -35.61 -9.56
N SER A 645 -0.26 -36.39 -9.09
CA SER A 645 -1.69 -36.04 -9.06
C SER A 645 -2.03 -34.79 -8.22
N TYR A 646 -1.02 -34.13 -7.67
CA TYR A 646 -1.07 -32.86 -6.97
C TYR A 646 0.12 -32.01 -7.42
N ALA A 647 -0.14 -30.90 -8.12
CA ALA A 647 0.91 -29.97 -8.51
C ALA A 647 1.24 -29.04 -7.34
N VAL A 648 2.46 -29.13 -6.84
CA VAL A 648 3.00 -28.21 -5.82
C VAL A 648 3.70 -27.07 -6.54
N PHE A 649 3.18 -25.86 -6.46
CA PHE A 649 3.85 -24.65 -6.90
C PHE A 649 4.53 -23.97 -5.72
N CYS A 650 5.85 -24.03 -5.67
CA CYS A 650 6.63 -23.18 -4.78
C CYS A 650 6.75 -21.79 -5.42
N LEU A 651 6.17 -20.79 -4.81
CA LEU A 651 6.43 -19.40 -5.13
C LEU A 651 7.85 -19.06 -4.61
N LYS A 652 8.83 -19.02 -5.50
CA LYS A 652 10.20 -18.57 -5.21
C LYS A 652 10.29 -17.06 -5.11
#